data_7ce1e2adc5a9c27fc024b16621af095f
#
_entry.id   7ce1e2adc5a9c27fc024b16621af095f
#
_cell.length_a   1.000
_cell.length_b   1.000
_cell.length_c   1.000
_cell.angle_alpha   90.00
_cell.angle_beta   90.00
_cell.angle_gamma   90.00
#
_symmetry.space_group_name_H-M   'P 1'
#
loop_
_entity.id
_entity.type
_entity.pdbx_description
1 polymer ?
#
loop_
_entity_poly.entity_id
_entity_poly.type
_entity_poly.pdbx_seq_one_letter_code
_entity_poly.pdbx_strand_id
1 'polypeptide(L)'
;MNLVIVESPKKAELIQGFLKKHKLTDYRVMASAGHVRDLRQHSFSIDVADNFRPEYVITDDKKTLVKELKAQAKKADLVYLASDEDREGEAIAWHLKEALGLESEKVRRIVFHEITAEAFLEALQHPRDIDMNLVDAQQARRVLDRIVGFELSPVLWKRIRPSLSAGRVQSVAVRLIVDREREINAFVPQSAFRLQADFALSSGESLRTELNHRFADEQEARALMQSCLTLPFAIGSITRRPARRSPAAPFTTSTLQQEAAHKLGYSVSQTMRLAQSLYESGHITYMRTDSVNLSNQALNAIAQQIARHPGKEYHQPRKYQTKSKGAQEAHEAIRPTYIDREQVDGTPQEQRLYDLIRKRTLASQMADAQLERTVVTLPVEGSEYAFTAQGEVITFRGFLDVYMESAADDGTPETTKLLPPMKEGEGLTLKKLLAEERFTQRPPRYTEASMVSKMEELGIGRPSTYAPTIQTIQNRGYVERADREGQERNYVVLSSDGGAIKRQVRKELYGADKGKLVPTDVGIVVNDFLVAQFPSIVDYNFTASVESEFDTIAEGGNAWTGIIGSFYEDFHPTVERVSTERSEHRVGQRILGEQPGTGLQVSVSIGRYGPMAQLGTAEDEQKPRFASLQSGQSLETITLEEALSLFDLPKVIGEYEGEPLTVANGRFGPYVRHKAKYYSLPKDMDPLSCTQEQAIQLIQEKHASEEKSLLKTFAEDAELQIRDGRFGPYMKYKGGNYKLPKDVDPQSLSYEDCMKIVSEAPAKPARKSSARKGTTTRGRKSKA
;
A
#
# COMPACT_ATOMS: atom_id res chain seq x y z
N MET A 1 8.62 -21.02 -41.56
CA MET A 1 9.11 -20.41 -40.29
C MET A 1 7.90 -19.91 -39.50
N ASN A 2 7.74 -20.34 -38.26
CA ASN A 2 6.65 -19.91 -37.39
C ASN A 2 7.10 -18.73 -36.51
N LEU A 3 6.20 -17.80 -36.19
CA LEU A 3 6.45 -16.66 -35.32
C LEU A 3 5.72 -16.87 -33.98
N VAL A 4 6.44 -16.79 -32.88
CA VAL A 4 5.86 -16.76 -31.52
C VAL A 4 5.97 -15.35 -30.96
N ILE A 5 4.87 -14.75 -30.52
CA ILE A 5 4.86 -13.41 -29.92
C ILE A 5 4.45 -13.55 -28.44
N VAL A 6 5.34 -13.12 -27.55
CA VAL A 6 5.16 -13.07 -26.10
C VAL A 6 5.10 -11.63 -25.59
N GLU A 7 4.80 -11.41 -24.33
CA GLU A 7 4.67 -10.06 -23.77
C GLU A 7 6.01 -9.38 -23.47
N SER A 8 6.98 -10.12 -22.95
CA SER A 8 8.23 -9.51 -22.47
C SER A 8 9.48 -10.04 -23.20
N PRO A 9 10.51 -9.20 -23.36
CA PRO A 9 11.79 -9.61 -23.97
C PRO A 9 12.44 -10.79 -23.21
N LYS A 10 12.34 -10.81 -21.88
CA LYS A 10 12.91 -11.88 -21.04
C LYS A 10 12.26 -13.24 -21.31
N LYS A 11 10.92 -13.27 -21.43
CA LYS A 11 10.20 -14.48 -21.88
C LYS A 11 10.64 -14.91 -23.29
N ALA A 12 10.80 -13.95 -24.21
CA ALA A 12 11.21 -14.26 -25.58
C ALA A 12 12.59 -14.92 -25.61
N GLU A 13 13.54 -14.42 -24.83
CA GLU A 13 14.88 -14.98 -24.75
C GLU A 13 14.86 -16.41 -24.16
N LEU A 14 14.13 -16.61 -23.07
CA LEU A 14 14.01 -17.90 -22.40
C LEU A 14 13.36 -18.95 -23.32
N ILE A 15 12.25 -18.63 -23.96
CA ILE A 15 11.53 -19.54 -24.87
C ILE A 15 12.37 -19.82 -26.13
N GLN A 16 13.05 -18.82 -26.69
CA GLN A 16 13.96 -19.04 -27.81
C GLN A 16 15.12 -20.00 -27.43
N GLY A 17 15.57 -19.97 -26.16
CA GLY A 17 16.50 -20.92 -25.59
C GLY A 17 15.96 -22.34 -25.57
N PHE A 18 14.71 -22.54 -25.16
CA PHE A 18 14.03 -23.85 -25.18
C PHE A 18 13.94 -24.43 -26.59
N LEU A 19 13.48 -23.62 -27.55
CA LEU A 19 13.35 -24.03 -28.93
C LEU A 19 14.69 -24.48 -29.54
N LYS A 20 15.77 -23.74 -29.26
CA LYS A 20 17.13 -24.10 -29.70
C LYS A 20 17.59 -25.43 -29.09
N LYS A 21 17.36 -25.63 -27.78
CA LYS A 21 17.74 -26.86 -27.06
C LYS A 21 17.01 -28.08 -27.63
N HIS A 22 15.77 -27.93 -28.03
CA HIS A 22 14.93 -28.98 -28.61
C HIS A 22 15.03 -29.06 -30.14
N LYS A 23 15.98 -28.34 -30.76
CA LYS A 23 16.25 -28.33 -32.22
C LYS A 23 15.06 -27.88 -33.08
N LEU A 24 14.17 -27.06 -32.52
CA LEU A 24 13.04 -26.46 -33.23
C LEU A 24 13.51 -25.12 -33.86
N THR A 25 14.21 -25.22 -34.99
CA THR A 25 14.87 -24.06 -35.65
C THR A 25 13.95 -23.27 -36.58
N ASP A 26 12.77 -23.76 -36.85
CA ASP A 26 11.75 -23.14 -37.68
C ASP A 26 10.85 -22.14 -36.94
N TYR A 27 11.11 -21.91 -35.64
CA TYR A 27 10.42 -20.93 -34.80
C TYR A 27 11.30 -19.71 -34.51
N ARG A 28 10.69 -18.53 -34.60
CA ARG A 28 11.26 -17.26 -34.13
C ARG A 28 10.40 -16.68 -33.03
N VAL A 29 11.01 -16.25 -31.92
CA VAL A 29 10.30 -15.61 -30.79
C VAL A 29 10.57 -14.12 -30.80
N MET A 30 9.52 -13.33 -30.60
CA MET A 30 9.58 -11.86 -30.46
C MET A 30 8.69 -11.41 -29.30
N ALA A 31 8.95 -10.20 -28.77
CA ALA A 31 8.17 -9.63 -27.69
C ALA A 31 7.35 -8.42 -28.16
N SER A 32 6.10 -8.29 -27.66
CA SER A 32 5.23 -7.13 -27.88
C SER A 32 5.51 -5.98 -26.89
N ALA A 33 6.23 -6.27 -25.83
CA ALA A 33 6.45 -5.34 -24.71
C ALA A 33 5.12 -4.79 -24.12
N GLY A 34 4.13 -5.66 -23.90
CA GLY A 34 2.81 -5.35 -23.40
C GLY A 34 1.80 -5.01 -24.51
N HIS A 35 0.78 -4.22 -24.17
CA HIS A 35 -0.23 -3.77 -25.13
C HIS A 35 0.35 -2.95 -26.27
N VAL A 36 -0.08 -3.23 -27.51
CA VAL A 36 0.32 -2.47 -28.70
C VAL A 36 -0.72 -1.45 -29.13
N ARG A 37 -1.98 -1.60 -28.68
CA ARG A 37 -3.08 -0.64 -28.90
C ARG A 37 -3.69 -0.25 -27.56
N ASP A 38 -4.17 0.97 -27.45
CA ASP A 38 -4.97 1.46 -26.32
C ASP A 38 -5.94 2.55 -26.80
N LEU A 39 -6.89 2.92 -25.94
CA LEU A 39 -7.73 4.11 -26.11
C LEU A 39 -6.83 5.36 -26.12
N ARG A 40 -7.17 6.36 -26.93
CA ARG A 40 -6.38 7.61 -26.98
C ARG A 40 -6.26 8.25 -25.61
N GLN A 41 -5.07 8.69 -25.26
CA GLN A 41 -4.74 9.13 -23.89
C GLN A 41 -5.55 10.36 -23.43
N HIS A 42 -5.83 11.31 -24.33
CA HIS A 42 -6.49 12.58 -24.01
C HIS A 42 -7.88 12.73 -24.64
N SER A 43 -8.50 11.64 -25.04
CA SER A 43 -9.82 11.58 -25.66
C SER A 43 -10.69 10.57 -24.94
N PHE A 44 -12.01 10.78 -24.96
CA PHE A 44 -12.97 9.82 -24.42
C PHE A 44 -12.86 8.48 -25.12
N SER A 45 -12.74 8.49 -26.46
CA SER A 45 -12.49 7.33 -27.33
C SER A 45 -13.51 6.18 -27.16
N ILE A 46 -14.74 6.50 -26.83
CA ILE A 46 -15.85 5.56 -26.74
C ILE A 46 -17.04 6.17 -27.49
N ASP A 47 -17.57 5.45 -28.46
CA ASP A 47 -18.78 5.82 -29.20
C ASP A 47 -20.02 5.29 -28.46
N VAL A 48 -20.64 6.15 -27.65
CA VAL A 48 -21.82 5.80 -26.86
C VAL A 48 -23.01 5.45 -27.76
N ALA A 49 -23.16 6.13 -28.93
CA ALA A 49 -24.26 5.90 -29.86
C ALA A 49 -24.11 4.57 -30.61
N ASP A 50 -22.90 4.05 -30.76
CA ASP A 50 -22.59 2.76 -31.38
C ASP A 50 -22.25 1.71 -30.31
N ASN A 51 -23.18 1.45 -29.38
CA ASN A 51 -23.07 0.42 -28.34
C ASN A 51 -21.74 0.48 -27.55
N PHE A 52 -21.29 1.67 -27.18
CA PHE A 52 -20.07 1.91 -26.42
C PHE A 52 -18.80 1.40 -27.12
N ARG A 53 -18.79 1.37 -28.46
CA ARG A 53 -17.65 0.90 -29.23
C ARG A 53 -16.37 1.67 -28.90
N PRO A 54 -15.31 0.99 -28.43
CA PRO A 54 -14.04 1.63 -28.12
C PRO A 54 -13.22 1.91 -29.39
N GLU A 55 -12.61 3.09 -29.45
CA GLU A 55 -11.71 3.49 -30.52
C GLU A 55 -10.24 3.24 -30.12
N TYR A 56 -9.73 2.08 -30.45
CA TYR A 56 -8.34 1.72 -30.19
C TYR A 56 -7.38 2.25 -31.25
N VAL A 57 -6.23 2.76 -30.80
CA VAL A 57 -5.14 3.21 -31.65
C VAL A 57 -3.82 2.55 -31.26
N ILE A 58 -2.93 2.35 -32.21
CA ILE A 58 -1.55 1.94 -31.91
C ILE A 58 -0.87 3.12 -31.21
N THR A 59 -0.33 2.87 -30.00
CA THR A 59 0.34 3.92 -29.22
C THR A 59 1.62 4.39 -29.90
N ASP A 60 1.98 5.66 -29.72
CA ASP A 60 3.09 6.26 -30.47
C ASP A 60 4.42 5.56 -30.23
N ASP A 61 4.66 5.12 -28.99
CA ASP A 61 5.85 4.38 -28.57
C ASP A 61 5.93 2.96 -29.19
N LYS A 62 4.79 2.40 -29.64
CA LYS A 62 4.70 1.05 -30.21
C LYS A 62 4.71 1.00 -31.74
N LYS A 63 4.58 2.13 -32.43
CA LYS A 63 4.50 2.17 -33.91
C LYS A 63 5.67 1.45 -34.60
N THR A 64 6.90 1.66 -34.13
CA THR A 64 8.10 1.02 -34.69
C THR A 64 8.09 -0.49 -34.47
N LEU A 65 7.77 -0.92 -33.24
CA LEU A 65 7.69 -2.33 -32.88
C LEU A 65 6.60 -3.06 -33.66
N VAL A 66 5.41 -2.47 -33.78
CA VAL A 66 4.31 -3.05 -34.56
C VAL A 66 4.70 -3.19 -36.04
N LYS A 67 5.42 -2.21 -36.63
CA LYS A 67 5.92 -2.31 -38.00
C LYS A 67 6.89 -3.48 -38.16
N GLU A 68 7.77 -3.70 -37.20
CA GLU A 68 8.71 -4.83 -37.20
C GLU A 68 7.99 -6.16 -37.05
N LEU A 69 7.09 -6.29 -36.06
CA LEU A 69 6.27 -7.48 -35.84
C LEU A 69 5.46 -7.82 -37.09
N LYS A 70 4.83 -6.82 -37.74
CA LYS A 70 4.06 -7.01 -38.99
C LYS A 70 4.92 -7.51 -40.14
N ALA A 71 6.17 -7.03 -40.27
CA ALA A 71 7.08 -7.50 -41.27
C ALA A 71 7.50 -8.96 -41.08
N GLN A 72 7.68 -9.40 -39.83
CA GLN A 72 7.99 -10.80 -39.52
C GLN A 72 6.74 -11.70 -39.65
N ALA A 73 5.58 -11.26 -39.19
CA ALA A 73 4.33 -11.99 -39.29
C ALA A 73 3.92 -12.29 -40.75
N LYS A 74 4.24 -11.36 -41.70
CA LYS A 74 4.03 -11.61 -43.13
C LYS A 74 4.86 -12.77 -43.66
N LYS A 75 6.09 -12.98 -43.15
CA LYS A 75 7.01 -14.05 -43.54
C LYS A 75 6.72 -15.38 -42.83
N ALA A 76 5.95 -15.36 -41.80
CA ALA A 76 5.65 -16.55 -41.02
C ALA A 76 4.49 -17.35 -41.65
N ASP A 77 4.57 -18.68 -41.55
CA ASP A 77 3.50 -19.60 -41.93
C ASP A 77 2.35 -19.53 -40.94
N LEU A 78 2.67 -19.63 -39.63
CA LEU A 78 1.76 -19.45 -38.51
C LEU A 78 2.31 -18.42 -37.52
N VAL A 79 1.41 -17.70 -36.82
CA VAL A 79 1.71 -16.77 -35.75
C VAL A 79 1.08 -17.28 -34.46
N TYR A 80 1.93 -17.65 -33.51
CA TYR A 80 1.51 -18.09 -32.19
C TYR A 80 1.52 -16.89 -31.23
N LEU A 81 0.36 -16.57 -30.65
CA LEU A 81 0.20 -15.54 -29.65
C LEU A 81 0.30 -16.19 -28.26
N ALA A 82 1.37 -15.92 -27.56
CA ALA A 82 1.78 -16.59 -26.32
C ALA A 82 1.87 -15.60 -25.15
N SER A 83 0.90 -14.69 -25.05
CA SER A 83 0.69 -13.82 -23.88
C SER A 83 0.18 -14.61 -22.68
N ASP A 84 0.21 -14.00 -21.48
CA ASP A 84 -0.22 -14.64 -20.23
C ASP A 84 -1.66 -15.14 -20.32
N GLU A 85 -2.06 -16.03 -19.44
CA GLU A 85 -3.34 -16.70 -19.44
C GLU A 85 -4.52 -15.88 -18.88
N ASP A 86 -4.24 -14.69 -18.33
CA ASP A 86 -5.27 -13.83 -17.79
C ASP A 86 -5.99 -13.00 -18.88
N ARG A 87 -7.07 -12.29 -18.48
CA ARG A 87 -7.86 -11.44 -19.40
C ARG A 87 -7.02 -10.38 -20.10
N GLU A 88 -5.99 -9.87 -19.41
CA GLU A 88 -5.06 -8.88 -19.97
C GLU A 88 -4.23 -9.48 -21.10
N GLY A 89 -3.67 -10.69 -20.88
CA GLY A 89 -2.94 -11.42 -21.92
C GLY A 89 -3.82 -11.81 -23.11
N GLU A 90 -5.09 -12.17 -22.89
CA GLU A 90 -6.01 -12.47 -23.97
C GLU A 90 -6.32 -11.22 -24.80
N ALA A 91 -6.53 -10.08 -24.15
CA ALA A 91 -6.70 -8.79 -24.83
C ALA A 91 -5.44 -8.37 -25.60
N ILE A 92 -4.22 -8.61 -25.06
CA ILE A 92 -2.97 -8.38 -25.78
C ILE A 92 -2.92 -9.22 -27.05
N ALA A 93 -3.27 -10.51 -26.99
CA ALA A 93 -3.32 -11.39 -28.15
C ALA A 93 -4.29 -10.87 -29.20
N TRP A 94 -5.50 -10.47 -28.80
CA TRP A 94 -6.48 -9.88 -29.71
C TRP A 94 -6.00 -8.56 -30.32
N HIS A 95 -5.44 -7.66 -29.52
CA HIS A 95 -4.87 -6.41 -30.02
C HIS A 95 -3.73 -6.62 -31.01
N LEU A 96 -2.89 -7.64 -30.80
CA LEU A 96 -1.83 -8.02 -31.76
C LEU A 96 -2.43 -8.53 -33.06
N LYS A 97 -3.42 -9.43 -33.04
CA LYS A 97 -4.11 -9.91 -34.23
C LYS A 97 -4.62 -8.75 -35.08
N GLU A 98 -5.33 -7.82 -34.47
CA GLU A 98 -5.90 -6.65 -35.13
C GLU A 98 -4.83 -5.68 -35.65
N ALA A 99 -3.83 -5.31 -34.80
CA ALA A 99 -2.77 -4.36 -35.18
C ALA A 99 -1.90 -4.87 -36.33
N LEU A 100 -1.65 -6.17 -36.37
CA LEU A 100 -0.85 -6.80 -37.41
C LEU A 100 -1.66 -7.14 -38.66
N GLY A 101 -3.02 -7.12 -38.58
CA GLY A 101 -3.93 -7.46 -39.65
C GLY A 101 -3.81 -8.94 -40.02
N LEU A 102 -3.89 -9.84 -39.04
CA LEU A 102 -3.71 -11.27 -39.23
C LEU A 102 -5.06 -11.96 -39.50
N GLU A 103 -5.11 -12.80 -40.51
CA GLU A 103 -6.25 -13.68 -40.78
C GLU A 103 -6.34 -14.80 -39.72
N SER A 104 -7.54 -15.22 -39.38
CA SER A 104 -7.78 -16.19 -38.29
C SER A 104 -7.11 -17.54 -38.55
N GLU A 105 -7.03 -17.99 -39.78
CA GLU A 105 -6.36 -19.24 -40.14
C GLU A 105 -4.87 -19.24 -39.83
N LYS A 106 -4.25 -18.06 -39.84
CA LYS A 106 -2.81 -17.86 -39.59
C LYS A 106 -2.48 -17.70 -38.12
N VAL A 107 -3.46 -17.46 -37.25
CA VAL A 107 -3.27 -17.20 -35.82
C VAL A 107 -3.53 -18.45 -35.00
N ARG A 108 -2.70 -18.65 -34.00
CA ARG A 108 -2.88 -19.67 -32.96
C ARG A 108 -2.62 -19.03 -31.58
N ARG A 109 -3.49 -19.27 -30.64
CA ARG A 109 -3.32 -18.86 -29.24
C ARG A 109 -2.75 -20.05 -28.45
N ILE A 110 -1.68 -19.85 -27.70
CA ILE A 110 -1.12 -20.81 -26.76
C ILE A 110 -1.01 -20.19 -25.37
N VAL A 111 -1.34 -20.97 -24.34
CA VAL A 111 -1.33 -20.55 -22.95
C VAL A 111 -0.58 -21.59 -22.10
N PHE A 112 0.11 -21.11 -21.09
CA PHE A 112 0.84 -21.94 -20.13
C PHE A 112 0.94 -21.23 -18.79
N HIS A 113 0.80 -21.98 -17.68
CA HIS A 113 0.81 -21.45 -16.31
C HIS A 113 2.22 -21.21 -15.78
N GLU A 114 3.24 -21.78 -16.42
CA GLU A 114 4.65 -21.66 -16.05
C GLU A 114 5.54 -21.63 -17.29
N ILE A 115 6.68 -20.95 -17.20
CA ILE A 115 7.60 -20.83 -18.33
C ILE A 115 8.69 -21.91 -18.20
N THR A 116 8.30 -23.16 -18.48
CA THR A 116 9.17 -24.33 -18.60
C THR A 116 9.20 -24.83 -20.03
N ALA A 117 10.23 -25.61 -20.40
CA ALA A 117 10.29 -26.18 -21.73
C ALA A 117 9.14 -27.18 -21.97
N GLU A 118 8.81 -27.97 -20.97
CA GLU A 118 7.74 -28.95 -21.01
C GLU A 118 6.36 -28.29 -21.23
N ALA A 119 6.02 -27.29 -20.40
CA ALA A 119 4.73 -26.56 -20.51
C ALA A 119 4.61 -25.84 -21.85
N PHE A 120 5.69 -25.20 -22.30
CA PHE A 120 5.70 -24.50 -23.58
C PHE A 120 5.53 -25.46 -24.78
N LEU A 121 6.24 -26.59 -24.78
CA LEU A 121 6.12 -27.58 -25.87
C LEU A 121 4.75 -28.27 -25.87
N GLU A 122 4.15 -28.52 -24.71
CA GLU A 122 2.79 -29.02 -24.60
C GLU A 122 1.78 -28.01 -25.15
N ALA A 123 1.93 -26.71 -24.79
CA ALA A 123 1.06 -25.64 -25.32
C ALA A 123 1.15 -25.50 -26.86
N LEU A 124 2.33 -25.73 -27.45
CA LEU A 124 2.50 -25.74 -28.90
C LEU A 124 1.72 -26.89 -29.59
N GLN A 125 1.51 -28.01 -28.90
CA GLN A 125 0.75 -29.15 -29.41
C GLN A 125 -0.76 -28.96 -29.27
N HIS A 126 -1.21 -28.08 -28.37
CA HIS A 126 -2.62 -27.83 -28.06
C HIS A 126 -3.00 -26.35 -28.23
N PRO A 127 -2.79 -25.77 -29.43
CA PRO A 127 -3.17 -24.38 -29.68
C PRO A 127 -4.69 -24.26 -29.74
N ARG A 128 -5.20 -23.09 -29.36
CA ARG A 128 -6.62 -22.73 -29.44
C ARG A 128 -6.82 -21.41 -30.19
N ASP A 129 -8.07 -21.03 -30.37
CA ASP A 129 -8.41 -19.68 -30.82
C ASP A 129 -8.34 -18.69 -29.64
N ILE A 130 -8.37 -17.38 -29.97
CA ILE A 130 -8.49 -16.32 -28.97
C ILE A 130 -9.87 -16.45 -28.32
N ASP A 131 -9.91 -16.46 -27.00
CA ASP A 131 -11.14 -16.47 -26.23
C ASP A 131 -11.76 -15.06 -26.18
N MET A 132 -12.80 -14.85 -26.98
CA MET A 132 -13.45 -13.55 -27.08
C MET A 132 -14.22 -13.17 -25.81
N ASN A 133 -14.64 -14.11 -24.99
CA ASN A 133 -15.30 -13.82 -23.71
C ASN A 133 -14.32 -13.16 -22.74
N LEU A 134 -13.08 -13.66 -22.67
CA LEU A 134 -12.02 -13.04 -21.88
C LEU A 134 -11.65 -11.63 -22.42
N VAL A 135 -11.59 -11.47 -23.75
CA VAL A 135 -11.38 -10.18 -24.40
C VAL A 135 -12.49 -9.21 -24.03
N ASP A 136 -13.76 -9.63 -24.13
CA ASP A 136 -14.92 -8.82 -23.83
C ASP A 136 -14.98 -8.41 -22.35
N ALA A 137 -14.61 -9.31 -21.45
CA ALA A 137 -14.50 -8.98 -20.02
C ALA A 137 -13.43 -7.89 -19.75
N GLN A 138 -12.30 -7.97 -20.45
CA GLN A 138 -11.25 -6.93 -20.36
C GLN A 138 -11.71 -5.61 -21.00
N GLN A 139 -12.39 -5.67 -22.16
CA GLN A 139 -12.96 -4.49 -22.82
C GLN A 139 -14.01 -3.81 -21.93
N ALA A 140 -14.94 -4.59 -21.35
CA ALA A 140 -15.93 -4.07 -20.41
C ALA A 140 -15.28 -3.27 -19.27
N ARG A 141 -14.26 -3.84 -18.64
CA ARG A 141 -13.48 -3.14 -17.60
C ARG A 141 -12.84 -1.87 -18.15
N ARG A 142 -12.17 -1.95 -19.30
CA ARG A 142 -11.45 -0.83 -19.88
C ARG A 142 -12.38 0.32 -20.25
N VAL A 143 -13.55 0.00 -20.83
CA VAL A 143 -14.58 0.97 -21.21
C VAL A 143 -15.20 1.62 -19.97
N LEU A 144 -15.60 0.82 -18.98
CA LEU A 144 -16.20 1.34 -17.75
C LEU A 144 -15.23 2.28 -16.99
N ASP A 145 -13.99 1.86 -16.81
CA ASP A 145 -12.98 2.68 -16.12
C ASP A 145 -12.67 3.97 -16.90
N ARG A 146 -12.78 3.94 -18.25
CA ARG A 146 -12.67 5.13 -19.11
C ARG A 146 -13.83 6.07 -18.91
N ILE A 147 -15.06 5.58 -18.93
CA ILE A 147 -16.29 6.38 -18.72
C ILE A 147 -16.23 7.07 -17.37
N VAL A 148 -16.05 6.30 -16.29
CA VAL A 148 -15.98 6.84 -14.92
C VAL A 148 -14.85 7.87 -14.79
N GLY A 149 -13.65 7.56 -15.28
CA GLY A 149 -12.50 8.44 -15.16
C GLY A 149 -12.65 9.76 -15.92
N PHE A 150 -13.18 9.72 -17.14
CA PHE A 150 -13.31 10.89 -18.00
C PHE A 150 -14.50 11.80 -17.65
N GLU A 151 -15.56 11.22 -17.10
CA GLU A 151 -16.73 12.01 -16.70
C GLU A 151 -16.60 12.58 -15.28
N LEU A 152 -16.10 11.80 -14.30
CA LEU A 152 -15.96 12.29 -12.93
C LEU A 152 -14.80 13.25 -12.73
N SER A 153 -13.66 13.06 -13.41
CA SER A 153 -12.50 13.90 -13.16
C SER A 153 -12.75 15.38 -13.47
N PRO A 154 -13.40 15.77 -14.59
CA PRO A 154 -13.77 17.16 -14.83
C PRO A 154 -14.74 17.74 -13.78
N VAL A 155 -15.65 16.94 -13.23
CA VAL A 155 -16.53 17.36 -12.13
C VAL A 155 -15.71 17.73 -10.90
N LEU A 156 -14.75 16.88 -10.52
CA LEU A 156 -13.83 17.16 -9.42
C LEU A 156 -13.00 18.43 -9.67
N TRP A 157 -12.57 18.68 -10.92
CA TRP A 157 -11.81 19.89 -11.26
C TRP A 157 -12.64 21.14 -11.08
N LYS A 158 -13.91 21.09 -11.48
CA LYS A 158 -14.83 22.21 -11.37
C LYS A 158 -15.26 22.48 -9.93
N ARG A 159 -15.49 21.42 -9.16
CA ARG A 159 -16.09 21.49 -7.82
C ARG A 159 -15.06 21.66 -6.70
N ILE A 160 -13.89 21.04 -6.83
CA ILE A 160 -12.87 21.01 -5.78
C ILE A 160 -11.61 21.75 -6.24
N ARG A 161 -10.81 21.13 -7.12
CA ARG A 161 -9.61 21.76 -7.71
C ARG A 161 -9.12 20.99 -8.95
N PRO A 162 -8.34 21.67 -9.84
CA PRO A 162 -7.74 21.01 -11.01
C PRO A 162 -6.82 19.84 -10.64
N SER A 163 -6.63 18.92 -11.59
CA SER A 163 -5.73 17.76 -11.51
C SER A 163 -6.14 16.66 -10.54
N LEU A 164 -7.35 16.69 -9.98
CA LEU A 164 -7.94 15.55 -9.27
C LEU A 164 -8.46 14.52 -10.28
N SER A 165 -8.58 13.28 -9.85
CA SER A 165 -9.15 12.21 -10.69
C SER A 165 -9.88 11.18 -9.84
N ALA A 166 -10.98 10.69 -10.37
CA ALA A 166 -11.73 9.59 -9.79
C ALA A 166 -11.61 8.34 -10.65
N GLY A 167 -11.93 7.21 -10.06
CA GLY A 167 -12.01 5.93 -10.74
C GLY A 167 -12.67 4.92 -9.80
N ARG A 168 -13.40 3.99 -10.35
CA ARG A 168 -14.27 3.06 -9.63
C ARG A 168 -13.57 2.38 -8.44
N VAL A 169 -12.54 1.57 -8.69
CA VAL A 169 -11.84 0.82 -7.62
C VAL A 169 -11.04 1.75 -6.69
N GLN A 170 -10.36 2.76 -7.24
CA GLN A 170 -9.53 3.66 -6.44
C GLN A 170 -10.32 4.55 -5.49
N SER A 171 -11.51 5.04 -5.89
CA SER A 171 -12.34 5.88 -5.04
C SER A 171 -12.90 5.09 -3.86
N VAL A 172 -13.27 3.84 -4.08
CA VAL A 172 -13.69 2.90 -3.03
C VAL A 172 -12.53 2.56 -2.10
N ALA A 173 -11.32 2.39 -2.63
CA ALA A 173 -10.13 2.17 -1.80
C ALA A 173 -9.82 3.37 -0.88
N VAL A 174 -10.00 4.60 -1.38
CA VAL A 174 -9.89 5.81 -0.54
C VAL A 174 -10.98 5.83 0.53
N ARG A 175 -12.22 5.49 0.19
CA ARG A 175 -13.34 5.41 1.13
C ARG A 175 -13.07 4.46 2.28
N LEU A 176 -12.54 3.26 2.02
CA LEU A 176 -12.17 2.29 3.06
C LEU A 176 -11.20 2.89 4.10
N ILE A 177 -10.24 3.69 3.63
CA ILE A 177 -9.24 4.32 4.51
C ILE A 177 -9.85 5.50 5.28
N VAL A 178 -10.72 6.30 4.64
CA VAL A 178 -11.43 7.41 5.29
C VAL A 178 -12.40 6.89 6.35
N ASP A 179 -13.21 5.88 6.03
CA ASP A 179 -14.16 5.27 6.97
C ASP A 179 -13.40 4.69 8.19
N ARG A 180 -12.25 4.03 7.96
CA ARG A 180 -11.40 3.53 9.05
C ARG A 180 -10.84 4.66 9.92
N GLU A 181 -10.42 5.77 9.35
CA GLU A 181 -9.93 6.91 10.12
C GLU A 181 -11.06 7.50 10.99
N ARG A 182 -12.29 7.55 10.47
CA ARG A 182 -13.47 8.01 11.21
C ARG A 182 -13.87 7.05 12.35
N GLU A 183 -13.80 5.73 12.10
CA GLU A 183 -13.97 4.73 13.15
C GLU A 183 -12.97 4.92 14.29
N ILE A 184 -11.71 5.19 13.95
CA ILE A 184 -10.64 5.43 14.93
C ILE A 184 -10.91 6.70 15.73
N ASN A 185 -11.29 7.78 15.06
CA ASN A 185 -11.56 9.08 15.70
C ASN A 185 -12.81 9.04 16.60
N ALA A 186 -13.80 8.22 16.24
CA ALA A 186 -15.03 8.03 17.03
C ALA A 186 -14.86 7.01 18.18
N PHE A 187 -13.74 6.26 18.19
CA PHE A 187 -13.54 5.19 19.15
C PHE A 187 -13.28 5.73 20.56
N VAL A 188 -14.12 5.31 21.51
CA VAL A 188 -13.96 5.60 22.94
C VAL A 188 -13.44 4.36 23.65
N PRO A 189 -12.20 4.38 24.17
CA PRO A 189 -11.65 3.23 24.88
C PRO A 189 -12.39 3.00 26.21
N GLN A 190 -12.75 1.75 26.48
CA GLN A 190 -13.28 1.30 27.75
C GLN A 190 -12.17 0.62 28.55
N SER A 191 -12.08 0.92 29.86
CA SER A 191 -11.10 0.29 30.73
C SER A 191 -11.72 -0.84 31.55
N ALA A 192 -10.87 -1.82 31.88
CA ALA A 192 -11.19 -2.88 32.84
C ALA A 192 -9.90 -3.39 33.49
N PHE A 193 -10.01 -3.82 34.73
CA PHE A 193 -8.89 -4.37 35.50
C PHE A 193 -8.69 -5.86 35.16
N ARG A 194 -7.51 -6.18 34.70
CA ARG A 194 -7.02 -7.54 34.45
C ARG A 194 -6.21 -8.00 35.64
N LEU A 195 -6.67 -9.07 36.32
CA LEU A 195 -6.01 -9.62 37.48
C LEU A 195 -5.08 -10.78 37.08
N GLN A 196 -3.84 -10.73 37.55
CA GLN A 196 -2.83 -11.78 37.40
C GLN A 196 -2.25 -12.15 38.76
N ALA A 197 -1.93 -13.42 38.93
CA ALA A 197 -1.30 -13.92 40.14
C ALA A 197 -0.10 -14.81 39.79
N ASP A 198 0.99 -14.60 40.53
CA ASP A 198 2.17 -15.48 40.48
C ASP A 198 2.15 -16.35 41.75
N PHE A 199 2.07 -17.66 41.55
CA PHE A 199 2.10 -18.66 42.61
C PHE A 199 3.40 -19.42 42.60
N ALA A 200 3.89 -19.83 43.77
CA ALA A 200 4.96 -20.82 43.89
C ALA A 200 4.40 -22.22 44.11
N LEU A 201 4.88 -23.18 43.37
CA LEU A 201 4.63 -24.60 43.55
C LEU A 201 5.50 -25.15 44.68
N SER A 202 5.19 -26.37 45.14
CA SER A 202 6.00 -27.10 46.11
C SER A 202 7.44 -27.38 45.64
N SER A 203 7.63 -27.42 44.32
CA SER A 203 8.96 -27.53 43.68
C SER A 203 9.80 -26.25 43.74
N GLY A 204 9.18 -25.10 44.13
CA GLY A 204 9.80 -23.79 44.08
C GLY A 204 9.66 -23.07 42.73
N GLU A 205 9.13 -23.71 41.71
CA GLU A 205 8.86 -23.10 40.40
C GLU A 205 7.67 -22.14 40.47
N SER A 206 7.62 -21.18 39.55
CA SER A 206 6.56 -20.15 39.50
C SER A 206 5.50 -20.46 38.47
N LEU A 207 4.23 -20.36 38.86
CA LEU A 207 3.07 -20.46 37.99
C LEU A 207 2.39 -19.11 37.88
N ARG A 208 2.47 -18.46 36.70
CA ARG A 208 1.73 -17.24 36.40
C ARG A 208 0.35 -17.56 35.87
N THR A 209 -0.64 -16.94 36.46
CA THR A 209 -2.07 -17.16 36.13
C THR A 209 -2.79 -15.85 35.86
N GLU A 210 -3.92 -15.94 35.19
CA GLU A 210 -4.83 -14.82 34.95
C GLU A 210 -6.24 -15.20 35.43
N LEU A 211 -6.93 -14.26 36.07
CA LEU A 211 -8.31 -14.45 36.46
C LEU A 211 -9.21 -14.55 35.23
N ASN A 212 -10.18 -15.42 35.26
CA ASN A 212 -11.18 -15.61 34.18
C ASN A 212 -12.21 -14.48 34.07
N HIS A 213 -12.05 -13.41 34.85
CA HIS A 213 -12.94 -12.23 34.88
C HIS A 213 -12.14 -10.92 34.86
N ARG A 214 -12.72 -9.87 34.29
CA ARG A 214 -12.21 -8.51 34.33
C ARG A 214 -13.20 -7.59 34.98
N PHE A 215 -12.72 -6.77 35.92
CA PHE A 215 -13.57 -5.84 36.66
C PHE A 215 -13.58 -4.48 35.98
N ALA A 216 -14.73 -3.87 35.82
CA ALA A 216 -14.85 -2.51 35.33
C ALA A 216 -14.42 -1.46 36.39
N ASP A 217 -14.55 -1.81 37.65
CA ASP A 217 -14.32 -0.93 38.81
C ASP A 217 -13.05 -1.32 39.60
N GLU A 218 -12.26 -0.31 40.00
CA GLU A 218 -11.04 -0.50 40.80
C GLU A 218 -11.35 -1.10 42.18
N GLN A 219 -12.51 -0.72 42.79
CA GLN A 219 -12.88 -1.18 44.13
C GLN A 219 -13.23 -2.65 44.14
N GLU A 220 -13.95 -3.14 43.12
CA GLU A 220 -14.26 -4.56 42.95
C GLU A 220 -13.00 -5.40 42.77
N ALA A 221 -12.10 -4.95 41.90
CA ALA A 221 -10.82 -5.60 41.70
C ALA A 221 -9.99 -5.66 42.98
N ARG A 222 -9.97 -4.56 43.75
CA ARG A 222 -9.29 -4.46 45.04
C ARG A 222 -9.90 -5.37 46.11
N ALA A 223 -11.23 -5.44 46.18
CA ALA A 223 -11.93 -6.30 47.13
C ALA A 223 -11.58 -7.78 46.89
N LEU A 224 -11.61 -8.24 45.64
CA LEU A 224 -11.17 -9.60 45.31
C LEU A 224 -9.69 -9.81 45.64
N MET A 225 -8.82 -8.87 45.35
CA MET A 225 -7.40 -8.96 45.72
C MET A 225 -7.23 -9.13 47.24
N GLN A 226 -7.96 -8.37 48.06
CA GLN A 226 -7.91 -8.49 49.52
C GLN A 226 -8.34 -9.88 49.99
N SER A 227 -9.41 -10.45 49.42
CA SER A 227 -9.85 -11.82 49.71
C SER A 227 -8.77 -12.83 49.34
N CYS A 228 -8.18 -12.72 48.15
CA CYS A 228 -7.11 -13.60 47.70
C CYS A 228 -5.86 -13.65 48.59
N LEU A 229 -5.56 -12.56 49.32
CA LEU A 229 -4.38 -12.52 50.21
C LEU A 229 -4.55 -13.37 51.46
N THR A 230 -5.80 -13.76 51.83
CA THR A 230 -6.10 -14.55 53.01
C THR A 230 -6.54 -15.98 52.71
N LEU A 231 -6.85 -16.27 51.43
CA LEU A 231 -7.34 -17.59 51.05
C LEU A 231 -6.19 -18.56 50.74
N PRO A 232 -6.36 -19.85 51.07
CA PRO A 232 -5.47 -20.89 50.60
C PRO A 232 -5.72 -21.16 49.08
N PHE A 233 -4.67 -21.50 48.33
CA PHE A 233 -4.79 -21.87 46.92
C PHE A 233 -4.29 -23.27 46.70
N ALA A 234 -5.02 -24.02 45.88
CA ALA A 234 -4.61 -25.30 45.37
C ALA A 234 -5.00 -25.43 43.88
N ILE A 235 -4.35 -26.30 43.18
CA ILE A 235 -4.70 -26.65 41.82
C ILE A 235 -6.01 -27.42 41.82
N GLY A 236 -7.06 -26.85 41.29
CA GLY A 236 -8.38 -27.48 41.22
C GLY A 236 -8.49 -28.50 40.11
N SER A 237 -7.98 -28.20 38.93
CA SER A 237 -7.98 -29.13 37.81
C SER A 237 -6.82 -28.83 36.82
N ILE A 238 -6.35 -29.89 36.14
CA ILE A 238 -5.38 -29.87 35.07
C ILE A 238 -5.99 -30.56 33.87
N THR A 239 -6.47 -29.79 32.91
CA THR A 239 -7.04 -30.35 31.68
C THR A 239 -6.01 -30.34 30.57
N ARG A 240 -5.66 -31.52 30.03
CA ARG A 240 -4.81 -31.66 28.86
C ARG A 240 -5.64 -32.07 27.67
N ARG A 241 -5.48 -31.36 26.56
CA ARG A 241 -6.21 -31.63 25.32
C ARG A 241 -5.25 -31.63 24.15
N PRO A 242 -5.34 -32.63 23.27
CA PRO A 242 -4.59 -32.59 22.02
C PRO A 242 -5.14 -31.43 21.17
N ALA A 243 -4.25 -30.68 20.56
CA ALA A 243 -4.56 -29.64 19.61
C ALA A 243 -3.75 -29.88 18.33
N ARG A 244 -4.24 -29.35 17.22
CA ARG A 244 -3.56 -29.44 15.92
C ARG A 244 -3.52 -28.07 15.30
N ARG A 245 -2.43 -27.78 14.62
CA ARG A 245 -2.28 -26.57 13.80
C ARG A 245 -1.99 -27.03 12.38
N SER A 246 -2.88 -26.69 11.45
CA SER A 246 -2.75 -27.05 10.03
C SER A 246 -2.03 -25.96 9.25
N PRO A 247 -1.26 -26.30 8.23
CA PRO A 247 -0.62 -25.33 7.37
C PRO A 247 -1.65 -24.59 6.50
N ALA A 248 -1.36 -23.34 6.17
CA ALA A 248 -2.18 -22.60 5.24
C ALA A 248 -1.96 -23.05 3.78
N ALA A 249 -2.91 -22.66 2.92
CA ALA A 249 -2.88 -22.94 1.49
C ALA A 249 -1.64 -22.35 0.79
N PRO A 250 -1.26 -22.88 -0.39
CA PRO A 250 -0.29 -22.22 -1.26
C PRO A 250 -0.67 -20.78 -1.53
N PHE A 251 0.28 -19.96 -1.94
CA PHE A 251 0.04 -18.53 -2.13
C PHE A 251 -0.90 -18.21 -3.31
N THR A 252 -1.85 -17.34 -3.03
CA THR A 252 -2.50 -16.46 -4.03
C THR A 252 -1.71 -15.16 -4.14
N THR A 253 -2.06 -14.31 -5.12
CA THR A 253 -1.49 -12.94 -5.21
C THR A 253 -1.64 -12.16 -3.92
N SER A 254 -2.83 -12.17 -3.33
CA SER A 254 -3.14 -11.45 -2.11
C SER A 254 -2.33 -11.96 -0.91
N THR A 255 -2.34 -13.26 -0.67
CA THR A 255 -1.63 -13.84 0.47
C THR A 255 -0.11 -13.74 0.33
N LEU A 256 0.44 -13.79 -0.90
CA LEU A 256 1.85 -13.51 -1.13
C LEU A 256 2.22 -12.07 -0.79
N GLN A 257 1.41 -11.10 -1.18
CA GLN A 257 1.61 -9.68 -0.87
C GLN A 257 1.61 -9.43 0.65
N GLN A 258 0.68 -10.06 1.37
CA GLN A 258 0.55 -9.95 2.82
C GLN A 258 1.78 -10.54 3.54
N GLU A 259 2.14 -11.77 3.23
CA GLU A 259 3.28 -12.44 3.89
C GLU A 259 4.63 -11.83 3.51
N ALA A 260 4.82 -11.38 2.28
CA ALA A 260 6.03 -10.66 1.88
C ALA A 260 6.17 -9.31 2.62
N ALA A 261 5.06 -8.62 2.88
CA ALA A 261 5.09 -7.41 3.68
C ALA A 261 5.46 -7.69 5.14
N HIS A 262 4.89 -8.72 5.76
CA HIS A 262 5.14 -9.07 7.15
C HIS A 262 6.57 -9.64 7.37
N LYS A 263 7.00 -10.60 6.54
CA LYS A 263 8.27 -11.31 6.74
C LYS A 263 9.48 -10.63 6.13
N LEU A 264 9.29 -9.96 4.98
CA LEU A 264 10.39 -9.38 4.20
C LEU A 264 10.39 -7.86 4.23
N GLY A 265 9.32 -7.22 4.74
CA GLY A 265 9.16 -5.77 4.74
C GLY A 265 8.98 -5.18 3.35
N TYR A 266 8.53 -5.97 2.36
CA TYR A 266 8.33 -5.52 0.99
C TYR A 266 6.98 -4.81 0.85
N SER A 267 6.95 -3.72 0.07
CA SER A 267 5.69 -3.11 -0.33
C SER A 267 4.94 -4.05 -1.31
N VAL A 268 3.63 -3.87 -1.40
CA VAL A 268 2.80 -4.64 -2.33
C VAL A 268 3.30 -4.51 -3.78
N SER A 269 3.61 -3.30 -4.23
CA SER A 269 4.17 -3.06 -5.57
C SER A 269 5.56 -3.68 -5.77
N GLN A 270 6.40 -3.67 -4.73
CA GLN A 270 7.72 -4.33 -4.79
C GLN A 270 7.57 -5.85 -4.92
N THR A 271 6.69 -6.46 -4.12
CA THR A 271 6.40 -7.89 -4.18
C THR A 271 5.97 -8.31 -5.57
N MET A 272 5.02 -7.59 -6.20
CA MET A 272 4.56 -7.93 -7.54
C MET A 272 5.63 -7.77 -8.61
N ARG A 273 6.48 -6.76 -8.51
CA ARG A 273 7.61 -6.58 -9.45
C ARG A 273 8.62 -7.72 -9.34
N LEU A 274 8.95 -8.16 -8.13
CA LEU A 274 9.87 -9.28 -7.91
C LEU A 274 9.24 -10.61 -8.35
N ALA A 275 7.95 -10.83 -8.07
CA ALA A 275 7.22 -12.01 -8.52
C ALA A 275 7.13 -12.08 -10.06
N GLN A 276 6.87 -10.94 -10.73
CA GLN A 276 6.91 -10.83 -12.18
C GLN A 276 8.29 -11.25 -12.75
N SER A 277 9.37 -10.75 -12.14
CA SER A 277 10.72 -11.11 -12.56
C SER A 277 11.03 -12.60 -12.38
N LEU A 278 10.60 -13.21 -11.26
CA LEU A 278 10.74 -14.64 -11.00
C LEU A 278 9.94 -15.49 -12.00
N TYR A 279 8.70 -15.09 -12.31
CA TYR A 279 7.88 -15.74 -13.31
C TYR A 279 8.50 -15.67 -14.71
N GLU A 280 8.89 -14.48 -15.16
CA GLU A 280 9.52 -14.29 -16.47
C GLU A 280 10.85 -15.02 -16.63
N SER A 281 11.51 -15.35 -15.51
CA SER A 281 12.73 -16.19 -15.47
C SER A 281 12.42 -17.69 -15.40
N GLY A 282 11.14 -18.10 -15.35
CA GLY A 282 10.72 -19.49 -15.26
C GLY A 282 10.96 -20.13 -13.89
N HIS A 283 11.02 -19.35 -12.81
CA HIS A 283 11.27 -19.85 -11.45
C HIS A 283 10.01 -20.15 -10.66
N ILE A 284 8.91 -19.45 -10.95
CA ILE A 284 7.60 -19.63 -10.32
C ILE A 284 6.50 -19.71 -11.37
N THR A 285 5.32 -20.22 -10.97
CA THR A 285 4.08 -20.15 -11.74
C THR A 285 3.59 -18.70 -11.86
N TYR A 286 2.56 -18.48 -12.67
CA TYR A 286 1.97 -17.15 -12.88
C TYR A 286 1.53 -16.51 -11.56
N MET A 287 1.96 -15.27 -11.31
CA MET A 287 1.83 -14.62 -10.01
C MET A 287 0.51 -13.86 -9.82
N ARG A 288 -0.32 -13.71 -10.87
CA ARG A 288 -1.64 -13.08 -10.75
C ARG A 288 -2.71 -14.15 -10.72
N THR A 289 -2.92 -14.73 -9.57
CA THR A 289 -3.88 -15.81 -9.35
C THR A 289 -4.58 -15.65 -7.99
N ASP A 290 -5.83 -16.02 -7.93
CA ASP A 290 -6.60 -16.19 -6.70
C ASP A 290 -6.81 -17.69 -6.38
N SER A 291 -6.29 -18.58 -7.23
CA SER A 291 -6.33 -20.02 -7.03
C SER A 291 -5.33 -20.50 -5.98
N VAL A 292 -5.75 -21.49 -5.20
CA VAL A 292 -4.91 -22.24 -4.25
C VAL A 292 -4.63 -23.69 -4.74
N ASN A 293 -5.04 -24.00 -5.97
CA ASN A 293 -4.88 -25.33 -6.54
C ASN A 293 -3.42 -25.62 -6.94
N LEU A 294 -3.03 -26.88 -6.84
CA LEU A 294 -1.74 -27.38 -7.33
C LEU A 294 -2.00 -28.51 -8.34
N SER A 295 -1.27 -28.51 -9.45
CA SER A 295 -1.34 -29.57 -10.44
C SER A 295 -0.87 -30.92 -9.86
N ASN A 296 -1.32 -32.02 -10.45
CA ASN A 296 -0.89 -33.35 -10.03
C ASN A 296 0.64 -33.53 -10.18
N GLN A 297 1.26 -32.93 -11.18
CA GLN A 297 2.70 -32.95 -11.36
C GLN A 297 3.40 -32.24 -10.20
N ALA A 298 2.93 -31.05 -9.80
CA ALA A 298 3.45 -30.31 -8.66
C ALA A 298 3.28 -31.09 -7.35
N LEU A 299 2.09 -31.64 -7.10
CA LEU A 299 1.83 -32.47 -5.90
C LEU A 299 2.79 -33.67 -5.79
N ASN A 300 3.04 -34.36 -6.90
CA ASN A 300 3.99 -35.48 -6.93
C ASN A 300 5.43 -35.03 -6.64
N ALA A 301 5.87 -33.94 -7.23
CA ALA A 301 7.21 -33.38 -7.00
C ALA A 301 7.39 -32.92 -5.54
N ILE A 302 6.38 -32.26 -4.97
CA ILE A 302 6.35 -31.82 -3.57
C ILE A 302 6.42 -33.04 -2.64
N ALA A 303 5.62 -34.07 -2.90
CA ALA A 303 5.63 -35.32 -2.09
C ALA A 303 7.02 -35.99 -2.08
N GLN A 304 7.68 -36.06 -3.24
CA GLN A 304 9.03 -36.60 -3.34
C GLN A 304 10.05 -35.72 -2.57
N GLN A 305 9.92 -34.39 -2.64
CA GLN A 305 10.82 -33.49 -1.94
C GLN A 305 10.65 -33.59 -0.42
N ILE A 306 9.43 -33.64 0.09
CA ILE A 306 9.15 -33.85 1.52
C ILE A 306 9.64 -35.20 1.99
N ALA A 307 9.44 -36.27 1.19
CA ALA A 307 9.90 -37.61 1.55
C ALA A 307 11.43 -37.73 1.62
N ARG A 308 12.17 -36.94 0.84
CA ARG A 308 13.62 -36.85 0.90
C ARG A 308 14.10 -36.09 2.13
N HIS A 309 13.42 -34.98 2.43
CA HIS A 309 13.74 -34.11 3.57
C HIS A 309 12.50 -33.24 3.90
N PRO A 310 11.94 -33.32 5.13
CA PRO A 310 12.43 -33.95 6.37
C PRO A 310 12.11 -35.44 6.54
N GLY A 311 11.22 -36.06 5.74
CA GLY A 311 10.86 -37.44 5.84
C GLY A 311 9.41 -37.73 5.41
N LYS A 312 9.10 -39.00 5.16
CA LYS A 312 7.77 -39.44 4.70
C LYS A 312 6.65 -39.14 5.69
N GLU A 313 6.94 -39.18 6.98
CA GLU A 313 6.01 -38.89 8.07
C GLU A 313 5.53 -37.43 8.10
N TYR A 314 6.26 -36.54 7.45
CA TYR A 314 5.90 -35.14 7.29
C TYR A 314 4.98 -34.90 6.10
N HIS A 315 4.78 -35.86 5.20
CA HIS A 315 3.93 -35.69 4.03
C HIS A 315 2.46 -35.97 4.35
N GLN A 316 1.60 -35.02 4.14
CA GLN A 316 0.13 -35.15 4.22
C GLN A 316 -0.51 -34.38 3.05
N PRO A 317 -0.94 -35.08 1.98
CA PRO A 317 -1.53 -34.44 0.83
C PRO A 317 -2.83 -33.72 1.22
N ARG A 318 -2.99 -32.48 0.71
CA ARG A 318 -4.17 -31.65 0.93
C ARG A 318 -4.64 -31.04 -0.37
N LYS A 319 -5.96 -30.95 -0.51
CA LYS A 319 -6.62 -30.12 -1.51
C LYS A 319 -7.26 -28.95 -0.78
N TYR A 320 -6.94 -27.74 -1.19
CA TYR A 320 -7.53 -26.54 -0.65
C TYR A 320 -8.66 -26.07 -1.57
N GLN A 321 -9.67 -25.45 -0.98
CA GLN A 321 -10.75 -24.83 -1.75
C GLN A 321 -10.55 -23.33 -1.80
N THR A 322 -10.70 -22.76 -2.96
CA THR A 322 -10.66 -21.31 -3.15
C THR A 322 -11.91 -20.70 -2.52
N LYS A 323 -11.72 -19.68 -1.66
CA LYS A 323 -12.81 -19.01 -0.95
C LYS A 323 -13.42 -17.85 -1.73
N SER A 324 -12.72 -17.31 -2.73
CA SER A 324 -13.20 -16.18 -3.52
C SER A 324 -14.32 -16.65 -4.48
N LYS A 325 -15.46 -15.96 -4.44
CA LYS A 325 -16.51 -16.13 -5.45
C LYS A 325 -15.98 -15.62 -6.79
N GLY A 326 -16.03 -16.45 -7.82
CA GLY A 326 -15.52 -16.09 -9.17
C GLY A 326 -14.02 -16.35 -9.36
N ALA A 327 -13.39 -17.17 -8.49
CA ALA A 327 -12.04 -17.64 -8.74
C ALA A 327 -11.99 -18.49 -10.02
N GLN A 328 -10.99 -18.21 -10.86
CA GLN A 328 -10.73 -19.03 -12.05
C GLN A 328 -10.07 -20.33 -11.58
N GLU A 329 -10.86 -21.37 -11.34
CA GLU A 329 -10.37 -22.69 -10.84
C GLU A 329 -9.35 -23.36 -11.78
N ALA A 330 -9.29 -22.91 -13.03
CA ALA A 330 -8.31 -23.40 -14.01
C ALA A 330 -6.87 -22.99 -13.73
N HIS A 331 -6.66 -21.95 -12.88
CA HIS A 331 -5.33 -21.45 -12.56
C HIS A 331 -4.68 -22.23 -11.42
N GLU A 332 -3.35 -22.31 -11.42
CA GLU A 332 -2.58 -22.80 -10.29
C GLU A 332 -2.27 -21.70 -9.27
N ALA A 333 -1.96 -22.12 -8.04
CA ALA A 333 -1.37 -21.25 -7.01
C ALA A 333 0.05 -20.82 -7.39
N ILE A 334 0.55 -19.78 -6.72
CA ILE A 334 1.95 -19.35 -6.87
C ILE A 334 2.86 -20.35 -6.20
N ARG A 335 3.67 -21.04 -6.99
CA ARG A 335 4.61 -22.06 -6.54
C ARG A 335 5.92 -22.05 -7.35
N PRO A 336 7.02 -22.63 -6.85
CA PRO A 336 8.18 -22.90 -7.68
C PRO A 336 7.83 -23.83 -8.86
N THR A 337 8.41 -23.56 -10.02
CA THR A 337 8.33 -24.48 -11.18
C THR A 337 9.05 -25.80 -10.88
N TYR A 338 10.19 -25.71 -10.21
CA TYR A 338 11.01 -26.86 -9.77
C TYR A 338 11.22 -26.78 -8.25
N ILE A 339 10.46 -27.57 -7.49
CA ILE A 339 10.42 -27.52 -6.01
C ILE A 339 11.74 -27.97 -5.35
N ASP A 340 12.53 -28.77 -6.05
CA ASP A 340 13.84 -29.29 -5.59
C ASP A 340 14.93 -28.19 -5.64
N ARG A 341 14.74 -27.12 -6.40
CA ARG A 341 15.69 -26.01 -6.44
C ARG A 341 15.54 -25.13 -5.21
N GLU A 342 16.61 -25.01 -4.43
CA GLU A 342 16.64 -24.15 -3.24
C GLU A 342 17.05 -22.72 -3.56
N GLN A 343 17.84 -22.55 -4.62
CA GLN A 343 18.34 -21.26 -5.06
C GLN A 343 18.03 -21.05 -6.53
N VAL A 344 17.79 -19.81 -6.89
CA VAL A 344 17.53 -19.37 -8.26
C VAL A 344 18.44 -18.19 -8.60
N ASP A 345 18.73 -18.03 -9.88
CA ASP A 345 19.47 -16.88 -10.36
C ASP A 345 18.62 -15.61 -10.19
N GLY A 346 19.26 -14.52 -9.71
CA GLY A 346 18.58 -13.27 -9.50
C GLY A 346 19.19 -12.42 -8.38
N THR A 347 18.48 -11.37 -8.02
CA THR A 347 18.88 -10.49 -6.92
C THR A 347 18.63 -11.16 -5.55
N PRO A 348 19.30 -10.71 -4.47
CA PRO A 348 19.02 -11.19 -3.13
C PRO A 348 17.55 -10.99 -2.69
N GLN A 349 16.85 -10.01 -3.25
CA GLN A 349 15.45 -9.77 -2.96
C GLN A 349 14.55 -10.81 -3.65
N GLU A 350 14.84 -11.16 -4.90
CA GLU A 350 14.15 -12.23 -5.63
C GLU A 350 14.38 -13.57 -4.96
N GLN A 351 15.61 -13.88 -4.53
CA GLN A 351 15.91 -15.12 -3.81
C GLN A 351 15.11 -15.24 -2.49
N ARG A 352 14.97 -14.15 -1.72
CA ARG A 352 14.18 -14.18 -0.48
C ARG A 352 12.68 -14.40 -0.76
N LEU A 353 12.15 -13.78 -1.81
CA LEU A 353 10.75 -13.97 -2.20
C LEU A 353 10.51 -15.40 -2.71
N TYR A 354 11.44 -15.94 -3.50
CA TYR A 354 11.39 -17.31 -3.97
C TYR A 354 11.43 -18.32 -2.80
N ASP A 355 12.33 -18.12 -1.83
CA ASP A 355 12.42 -18.97 -0.63
C ASP A 355 11.11 -18.96 0.18
N LEU A 356 10.48 -17.78 0.32
CA LEU A 356 9.17 -17.62 0.96
C LEU A 356 8.10 -18.45 0.23
N ILE A 357 8.03 -18.34 -1.09
CA ILE A 357 7.08 -19.09 -1.93
C ILE A 357 7.34 -20.60 -1.81
N ARG A 358 8.61 -21.03 -1.91
CA ARG A 358 8.99 -22.43 -1.83
C ARG A 358 8.61 -23.05 -0.48
N LYS A 359 8.95 -22.39 0.61
CA LYS A 359 8.63 -22.85 1.97
C LYS A 359 7.13 -22.98 2.20
N ARG A 360 6.33 -21.99 1.76
CA ARG A 360 4.88 -22.05 1.86
C ARG A 360 4.30 -23.21 1.04
N THR A 361 4.79 -23.41 -0.17
CA THR A 361 4.37 -24.52 -1.04
C THR A 361 4.64 -25.88 -0.39
N LEU A 362 5.85 -26.10 0.13
CA LEU A 362 6.19 -27.33 0.85
C LEU A 362 5.29 -27.53 2.08
N ALA A 363 5.20 -26.50 2.93
CA ALA A 363 4.41 -26.53 4.16
C ALA A 363 2.95 -26.89 3.90
N SER A 364 2.36 -26.40 2.79
CA SER A 364 0.97 -26.69 2.44
C SER A 364 0.66 -28.18 2.27
N GLN A 365 1.66 -28.99 1.95
CA GLN A 365 1.53 -30.45 1.74
C GLN A 365 2.18 -31.26 2.86
N MET A 366 2.52 -30.60 3.99
CA MET A 366 3.10 -31.25 5.17
C MET A 366 2.05 -31.55 6.23
N ALA A 367 2.40 -32.46 7.13
CA ALA A 367 1.58 -32.89 8.26
C ALA A 367 1.31 -31.72 9.23
N ASP A 368 0.18 -31.76 9.91
CA ASP A 368 -0.18 -30.84 10.98
C ASP A 368 0.88 -30.85 12.08
N ALA A 369 1.14 -29.70 12.66
CA ALA A 369 1.80 -29.65 13.95
C ALA A 369 0.85 -30.19 15.04
N GLN A 370 1.33 -31.12 15.83
CA GLN A 370 0.59 -31.70 16.95
C GLN A 370 1.04 -31.00 18.24
N LEU A 371 0.09 -30.58 19.03
CA LEU A 371 0.31 -29.86 20.26
C LEU A 371 -0.50 -30.47 21.39
N GLU A 372 0.01 -30.38 22.59
CA GLU A 372 -0.75 -30.61 23.80
C GLU A 372 -1.00 -29.28 24.51
N ARG A 373 -2.26 -28.89 24.60
CA ARG A 373 -2.66 -27.70 25.35
C ARG A 373 -3.05 -28.11 26.75
N THR A 374 -2.37 -27.53 27.73
CA THR A 374 -2.66 -27.71 29.15
C THR A 374 -3.32 -26.45 29.69
N VAL A 375 -4.46 -26.62 30.34
CA VAL A 375 -5.16 -25.56 31.07
C VAL A 375 -5.19 -25.96 32.54
N VAL A 376 -4.64 -25.13 33.38
CA VAL A 376 -4.65 -25.28 34.85
C VAL A 376 -5.64 -24.29 35.42
N THR A 377 -6.53 -24.76 36.30
CA THR A 377 -7.55 -23.92 36.93
C THR A 377 -7.39 -23.93 38.45
N LEU A 378 -7.31 -22.75 39.04
CA LEU A 378 -7.23 -22.52 40.48
C LEU A 378 -8.49 -21.78 40.91
N PRO A 379 -9.47 -22.45 41.53
CA PRO A 379 -10.68 -21.79 41.99
C PRO A 379 -10.35 -20.82 43.15
N VAL A 380 -11.03 -19.68 43.19
CA VAL A 380 -10.98 -18.75 44.31
C VAL A 380 -12.11 -19.12 45.28
N GLU A 381 -11.77 -19.62 46.45
CA GLU A 381 -12.72 -20.10 47.43
C GLU A 381 -13.74 -19.01 47.78
N GLY A 382 -15.04 -19.37 47.85
CA GLY A 382 -16.11 -18.43 48.15
C GLY A 382 -16.54 -17.51 47.03
N SER A 383 -16.04 -17.74 45.77
CA SER A 383 -16.42 -16.96 44.59
C SER A 383 -16.67 -17.87 43.39
N GLU A 384 -17.25 -17.30 42.32
CA GLU A 384 -17.41 -17.96 41.04
C GLU A 384 -16.14 -17.83 40.14
N TYR A 385 -15.13 -17.11 40.61
CA TYR A 385 -13.95 -16.80 39.86
C TYR A 385 -12.85 -17.87 39.98
N ALA A 386 -12.02 -18.00 38.98
CA ALA A 386 -10.87 -18.87 39.03
C ALA A 386 -9.67 -18.23 38.31
N PHE A 387 -8.49 -18.43 38.85
CA PHE A 387 -7.24 -18.15 38.10
C PHE A 387 -6.96 -19.29 37.16
N THR A 388 -6.52 -18.96 35.95
CA THR A 388 -6.17 -19.93 34.89
C THR A 388 -4.77 -19.71 34.40
N ALA A 389 -4.03 -20.80 34.14
CA ALA A 389 -2.81 -20.79 33.39
C ALA A 389 -2.96 -21.67 32.16
N GLN A 390 -2.43 -21.21 31.03
CA GLN A 390 -2.43 -21.98 29.79
C GLN A 390 -0.99 -22.21 29.33
N GLY A 391 -0.72 -23.43 28.96
CA GLY A 391 0.54 -23.83 28.34
C GLY A 391 0.30 -24.66 27.09
N GLU A 392 1.26 -24.66 26.19
CA GLU A 392 1.20 -25.41 24.95
C GLU A 392 2.58 -26.08 24.71
N VAL A 393 2.58 -27.36 24.45
CA VAL A 393 3.77 -28.13 24.12
C VAL A 393 3.61 -28.71 22.72
N ILE A 394 4.57 -28.44 21.84
CA ILE A 394 4.59 -29.03 20.50
C ILE A 394 5.15 -30.46 20.64
N THR A 395 4.32 -31.44 20.39
CA THR A 395 4.69 -32.86 20.44
C THR A 395 5.24 -33.39 19.09
N PHE A 396 4.77 -32.79 18.00
CA PHE A 396 5.29 -33.01 16.65
C PHE A 396 5.23 -31.71 15.88
N ARG A 397 6.37 -31.25 15.32
CA ARG A 397 6.46 -29.93 14.70
C ARG A 397 5.77 -29.85 13.33
N GLY A 398 5.72 -30.98 12.57
CA GLY A 398 5.08 -31.04 11.27
C GLY A 398 5.57 -29.92 10.35
N PHE A 399 4.64 -29.19 9.70
CA PHE A 399 4.97 -28.11 8.78
C PHE A 399 5.76 -26.93 9.42
N LEU A 400 5.71 -26.78 10.75
CA LEU A 400 6.42 -25.72 11.47
C LEU A 400 7.95 -25.84 11.38
N ASP A 401 8.49 -27.00 10.97
CA ASP A 401 9.93 -27.17 10.72
C ASP A 401 10.37 -26.41 9.45
N VAL A 402 9.47 -26.19 8.51
CA VAL A 402 9.76 -25.52 7.23
C VAL A 402 9.21 -24.09 7.20
N TYR A 403 8.02 -23.88 7.76
CA TYR A 403 7.32 -22.62 7.62
C TYR A 403 6.46 -22.29 8.85
N MET A 404 6.62 -21.08 9.35
CA MET A 404 5.75 -20.49 10.36
C MET A 404 5.08 -19.25 9.77
N GLU A 405 3.75 -19.18 9.83
CA GLU A 405 3.00 -18.01 9.37
C GLU A 405 3.27 -16.79 10.26
N SER A 406 3.15 -15.60 9.67
CA SER A 406 3.13 -14.37 10.45
C SER A 406 1.81 -14.26 11.17
N ALA A 407 1.82 -13.78 12.43
CA ALA A 407 0.60 -13.36 13.08
C ALA A 407 -0.03 -12.17 12.33
N ALA A 408 -1.35 -12.09 12.28
CA ALA A 408 -2.03 -10.91 11.77
C ALA A 408 -1.61 -9.66 12.57
N ASP A 409 -1.75 -8.47 11.97
CA ASP A 409 -1.31 -7.17 12.53
C ASP A 409 -1.81 -6.90 13.97
N ASP A 410 -2.81 -7.64 14.43
CA ASP A 410 -3.44 -7.57 15.75
C ASP A 410 -3.08 -8.74 16.68
N GLY A 411 -2.27 -9.70 16.21
CA GLY A 411 -1.90 -10.91 16.94
C GLY A 411 -0.71 -10.72 17.88
N THR A 412 -0.89 -11.05 19.14
CA THR A 412 0.21 -11.24 20.10
C THR A 412 1.08 -12.41 19.64
N PRO A 413 2.43 -12.32 19.74
CA PRO A 413 3.30 -13.46 19.44
C PRO A 413 2.92 -14.63 20.32
N GLU A 414 2.53 -15.75 19.72
CA GLU A 414 2.32 -17.00 20.46
C GLU A 414 3.66 -17.55 20.92
N THR A 415 4.07 -17.17 22.11
CA THR A 415 5.18 -17.82 22.79
C THR A 415 4.67 -19.14 23.36
N THR A 416 5.25 -20.24 22.93
CA THR A 416 5.06 -21.56 23.55
C THR A 416 5.41 -21.44 25.03
N LYS A 417 4.42 -21.36 25.91
CA LYS A 417 4.65 -21.31 27.36
C LYS A 417 4.67 -22.74 27.87
N LEU A 418 5.83 -23.21 28.25
CA LEU A 418 5.96 -24.41 29.06
C LEU A 418 5.45 -24.13 30.46
N LEU A 419 4.49 -24.93 30.93
CA LEU A 419 4.09 -24.96 32.32
C LEU A 419 4.98 -25.87 33.12
N PRO A 420 5.33 -25.53 34.37
CA PRO A 420 6.07 -26.42 35.24
C PRO A 420 5.28 -27.72 35.54
N PRO A 421 5.95 -28.82 35.90
CA PRO A 421 5.27 -30.04 36.32
C PRO A 421 4.48 -29.78 37.62
N MET A 422 3.22 -30.23 37.64
CA MET A 422 2.30 -29.99 38.77
C MET A 422 1.22 -31.06 38.83
N LYS A 423 0.53 -31.15 39.98
CA LYS A 423 -0.54 -32.14 40.25
C LYS A 423 -1.82 -31.46 40.74
N GLU A 424 -2.95 -32.07 40.43
CA GLU A 424 -4.23 -31.64 41.01
C GLU A 424 -4.20 -31.80 42.53
N GLY A 425 -4.81 -30.86 43.25
CA GLY A 425 -4.78 -30.80 44.70
C GLY A 425 -3.48 -30.24 45.30
N GLU A 426 -2.44 -29.96 44.49
CA GLU A 426 -1.20 -29.38 44.99
C GLU A 426 -1.43 -27.98 45.53
N GLY A 427 -1.02 -27.78 46.81
CA GLY A 427 -1.11 -26.47 47.47
C GLY A 427 -0.11 -25.47 46.88
N LEU A 428 -0.56 -24.25 46.70
CA LEU A 428 0.21 -23.17 46.10
C LEU A 428 0.39 -22.01 47.06
N THR A 429 1.54 -21.37 47.04
CA THR A 429 1.79 -20.14 47.78
C THR A 429 1.68 -18.93 46.86
N LEU A 430 0.73 -18.01 47.13
CA LEU A 430 0.60 -16.75 46.45
C LEU A 430 1.83 -15.86 46.73
N LYS A 431 2.56 -15.51 45.70
CA LYS A 431 3.76 -14.65 45.78
C LYS A 431 3.50 -13.22 45.38
N LYS A 432 2.69 -13.07 44.34
CA LYS A 432 2.38 -11.75 43.79
C LYS A 432 0.97 -11.71 43.22
N LEU A 433 0.30 -10.62 43.47
CA LEU A 433 -1.01 -10.32 42.89
C LEU A 433 -0.96 -8.97 42.20
N LEU A 434 -1.45 -8.90 40.99
CA LEU A 434 -1.38 -7.70 40.14
C LEU A 434 -2.72 -7.48 39.47
N ALA A 435 -3.31 -6.31 39.64
CA ALA A 435 -4.45 -5.86 38.85
C ALA A 435 -3.99 -4.64 38.01
N GLU A 436 -4.04 -4.77 36.71
CA GLU A 436 -3.68 -3.71 35.80
C GLU A 436 -4.93 -3.22 35.05
N GLU A 437 -5.15 -1.92 35.05
CA GLU A 437 -6.13 -1.30 34.18
C GLU A 437 -5.69 -1.46 32.72
N ARG A 438 -6.57 -2.04 31.90
CA ARG A 438 -6.33 -2.28 30.46
C ARG A 438 -7.50 -1.71 29.68
N PHE A 439 -7.21 -1.16 28.53
CA PHE A 439 -8.18 -0.51 27.67
C PHE A 439 -8.46 -1.34 26.42
N THR A 440 -9.69 -1.26 25.94
CA THR A 440 -10.03 -1.78 24.63
C THR A 440 -9.17 -1.09 23.56
N GLN A 441 -8.78 -1.85 22.54
CA GLN A 441 -7.94 -1.35 21.45
C GLN A 441 -8.84 -0.76 20.35
N ARG A 442 -8.45 0.41 19.83
CA ARG A 442 -9.09 0.97 18.64
C ARG A 442 -8.84 0.08 17.41
N PRO A 443 -9.70 0.14 16.39
CA PRO A 443 -9.40 -0.53 15.12
C PRO A 443 -8.03 -0.07 14.57
N PRO A 444 -7.18 -1.00 14.10
CA PRO A 444 -5.89 -0.63 13.53
C PRO A 444 -6.07 0.07 12.17
N ARG A 445 -5.22 1.06 11.88
CA ARG A 445 -5.10 1.61 10.53
C ARG A 445 -4.57 0.56 9.58
N TYR A 446 -4.97 0.64 8.32
CA TYR A 446 -4.48 -0.28 7.30
C TYR A 446 -2.98 -0.09 7.02
N THR A 447 -2.27 -1.21 6.87
CA THR A 447 -1.04 -1.28 6.09
C THR A 447 -1.40 -1.53 4.62
N GLU A 448 -0.44 -1.47 3.69
CA GLU A 448 -0.70 -1.91 2.30
C GLU A 448 -1.19 -3.37 2.27
N ALA A 449 -0.62 -4.23 3.11
CA ALA A 449 -0.96 -5.65 3.20
C ALA A 449 -2.38 -5.88 3.72
N SER A 450 -2.75 -5.27 4.86
CA SER A 450 -4.11 -5.42 5.41
C SER A 450 -5.17 -4.72 4.54
N MET A 451 -4.77 -3.70 3.75
CA MET A 451 -5.65 -3.10 2.74
C MET A 451 -5.95 -4.08 1.60
N VAL A 452 -4.95 -4.82 1.11
CA VAL A 452 -5.15 -5.88 0.11
C VAL A 452 -6.10 -6.95 0.65
N SER A 453 -5.87 -7.41 1.89
CA SER A 453 -6.74 -8.40 2.55
C SER A 453 -8.18 -7.90 2.64
N LYS A 454 -8.39 -6.63 3.01
CA LYS A 454 -9.74 -6.05 3.12
C LYS A 454 -10.41 -5.87 1.76
N MET A 455 -9.67 -5.48 0.73
CA MET A 455 -10.19 -5.39 -0.63
C MET A 455 -10.61 -6.77 -1.15
N GLU A 456 -9.80 -7.81 -0.92
CA GLU A 456 -10.12 -9.20 -1.28
C GLU A 456 -11.38 -9.71 -0.55
N GLU A 457 -11.45 -9.50 0.77
CA GLU A 457 -12.61 -9.86 1.62
C GLU A 457 -13.92 -9.26 1.07
N LEU A 458 -13.87 -8.01 0.61
CA LEU A 458 -15.02 -7.29 0.08
C LEU A 458 -15.26 -7.53 -1.42
N GLY A 459 -14.41 -8.29 -2.11
CA GLY A 459 -14.50 -8.52 -3.56
C GLY A 459 -14.15 -7.29 -4.41
N ILE A 460 -13.46 -6.30 -3.83
CA ILE A 460 -13.09 -5.04 -4.48
C ILE A 460 -11.74 -5.19 -5.20
N GLY A 461 -11.77 -5.19 -6.51
CA GLY A 461 -10.58 -5.42 -7.35
C GLY A 461 -10.29 -6.91 -7.56
N ARG A 462 -9.16 -7.19 -8.20
CA ARG A 462 -8.68 -8.54 -8.57
C ARG A 462 -7.15 -8.59 -8.42
N PRO A 463 -6.51 -9.75 -8.51
CA PRO A 463 -5.05 -9.90 -8.44
C PRO A 463 -4.25 -8.89 -9.26
N SER A 464 -4.74 -8.52 -10.44
CA SER A 464 -4.11 -7.54 -11.33
C SER A 464 -4.24 -6.09 -10.86
N THR A 465 -5.20 -5.76 -9.98
CA THR A 465 -5.54 -4.36 -9.62
C THR A 465 -5.19 -3.95 -8.19
N TYR A 466 -4.92 -4.87 -7.26
CA TYR A 466 -4.61 -4.51 -5.87
C TYR A 466 -3.41 -3.56 -5.76
N ALA A 467 -2.25 -3.99 -6.25
CA ALA A 467 -1.02 -3.20 -6.19
C ALA A 467 -1.13 -1.87 -6.95
N PRO A 468 -1.62 -1.83 -8.22
CA PRO A 468 -1.81 -0.58 -8.94
C PRO A 468 -2.77 0.40 -8.25
N THR A 469 -3.84 -0.08 -7.63
CA THR A 469 -4.82 0.77 -6.91
C THR A 469 -4.15 1.44 -5.72
N ILE A 470 -3.50 0.67 -4.84
CA ILE A 470 -2.81 1.20 -3.64
C ILE A 470 -1.71 2.19 -4.04
N GLN A 471 -0.94 1.90 -5.08
CA GLN A 471 0.07 2.82 -5.59
C GLN A 471 -0.55 4.10 -6.16
N THR A 472 -1.68 3.99 -6.87
CA THR A 472 -2.34 5.12 -7.53
C THR A 472 -2.91 6.10 -6.52
N ILE A 473 -3.60 5.63 -5.45
CA ILE A 473 -4.18 6.52 -4.44
C ILE A 473 -3.10 7.28 -3.65
N GLN A 474 -1.92 6.67 -3.46
CA GLN A 474 -0.75 7.32 -2.86
C GLN A 474 -0.12 8.34 -3.83
N ASN A 475 0.13 7.96 -5.08
CA ASN A 475 0.70 8.85 -6.11
C ASN A 475 -0.17 10.09 -6.38
N ARG A 476 -1.49 9.96 -6.25
CA ARG A 476 -2.45 11.07 -6.38
C ARG A 476 -2.57 11.93 -5.13
N GLY A 477 -1.93 11.54 -4.03
CA GLY A 477 -1.95 12.24 -2.77
C GLY A 477 -3.32 12.21 -2.08
N TYR A 478 -4.13 11.18 -2.31
CA TYR A 478 -5.38 10.94 -1.55
C TYR A 478 -5.13 10.22 -0.25
N VAL A 479 -4.08 9.43 -0.23
CA VAL A 479 -3.61 8.65 0.90
C VAL A 479 -2.11 8.80 0.98
N GLU A 480 -1.58 8.85 2.18
CA GLU A 480 -0.14 8.82 2.42
C GLU A 480 0.22 7.68 3.39
N ARG A 481 1.46 7.24 3.28
CA ARG A 481 2.04 6.34 4.28
C ARG A 481 2.71 7.18 5.35
N ALA A 482 2.18 7.13 6.57
CA ALA A 482 2.65 7.96 7.66
C ALA A 482 2.92 7.15 8.93
N ASP A 483 3.82 7.68 9.74
CA ASP A 483 4.02 7.29 11.12
C ASP A 483 3.21 8.28 11.99
N ARG A 484 2.60 7.79 13.07
CA ARG A 484 1.90 8.61 14.04
C ARG A 484 2.51 8.36 15.39
N GLU A 485 2.86 9.42 16.08
CA GLU A 485 3.30 9.34 17.46
C GLU A 485 2.14 8.91 18.36
N GLY A 486 2.45 8.12 19.38
CA GLY A 486 1.47 7.74 20.38
C GLY A 486 1.18 8.89 21.34
N GLN A 487 0.07 8.79 22.02
CA GLN A 487 -0.30 9.70 23.10
C GLN A 487 -0.07 9.03 24.45
N GLU A 488 0.40 9.78 25.44
CA GLU A 488 0.51 9.27 26.80
C GLU A 488 -0.85 9.21 27.47
N ARG A 489 -1.15 8.09 28.12
CA ARG A 489 -2.27 7.99 29.06
C ARG A 489 -1.85 7.35 30.36
N ASN A 490 -2.51 7.73 31.42
CA ASN A 490 -2.34 7.11 32.72
C ASN A 490 -3.19 5.85 32.82
N TYR A 491 -2.68 4.85 33.55
CA TYR A 491 -3.42 3.65 33.93
C TYR A 491 -3.08 3.25 35.34
N VAL A 492 -4.02 2.61 36.03
CA VAL A 492 -3.89 2.20 37.41
C VAL A 492 -3.33 0.79 37.51
N VAL A 493 -2.39 0.60 38.44
CA VAL A 493 -1.84 -0.70 38.81
C VAL A 493 -2.01 -0.90 40.31
N LEU A 494 -2.71 -1.95 40.69
CA LEU A 494 -2.76 -2.45 42.05
C LEU A 494 -1.82 -3.65 42.16
N SER A 495 -0.97 -3.67 43.17
CA SER A 495 -0.01 -4.79 43.35
C SER A 495 0.17 -5.14 44.81
N SER A 496 0.35 -6.44 45.11
CA SER A 496 0.72 -6.95 46.43
C SER A 496 1.75 -8.08 46.24
N ASP A 497 2.75 -8.07 47.09
CA ASP A 497 3.75 -9.15 47.22
C ASP A 497 3.52 -9.95 48.51
N GLY A 498 2.25 -10.22 48.87
CA GLY A 498 1.82 -10.89 50.08
C GLY A 498 1.49 -9.96 51.24
N GLY A 499 1.69 -8.65 51.12
CA GLY A 499 1.34 -7.63 52.09
C GLY A 499 0.21 -6.72 51.63
N ALA A 500 0.21 -5.47 52.12
CA ALA A 500 -0.77 -4.47 51.74
C ALA A 500 -0.81 -4.21 50.22
N ILE A 501 -2.02 -3.98 49.68
CA ILE A 501 -2.20 -3.61 48.26
C ILE A 501 -1.70 -2.19 48.02
N LYS A 502 -0.71 -2.05 47.20
CA LYS A 502 -0.15 -0.77 46.76
C LYS A 502 -0.82 -0.32 45.47
N ARG A 503 -1.24 0.95 45.41
CA ARG A 503 -1.78 1.60 44.21
C ARG A 503 -0.73 2.47 43.57
N GLN A 504 -0.51 2.30 42.28
CA GLN A 504 0.40 3.11 41.48
C GLN A 504 -0.33 3.59 40.22
N VAL A 505 -0.06 4.82 39.81
CA VAL A 505 -0.45 5.30 38.48
C VAL A 505 0.78 5.25 37.60
N ARG A 506 0.67 4.56 36.48
CA ARG A 506 1.72 4.43 35.46
C ARG A 506 1.28 5.08 34.17
N LYS A 507 2.23 5.36 33.32
CA LYS A 507 1.97 5.89 31.98
C LYS A 507 2.25 4.82 30.93
N GLU A 508 1.43 4.81 29.90
CA GLU A 508 1.69 4.04 28.67
C GLU A 508 1.52 4.93 27.46
N LEU A 509 2.23 4.57 26.38
CA LEU A 509 2.06 5.21 25.07
C LEU A 509 1.04 4.41 24.28
N TYR A 510 -0.08 5.02 23.86
CA TYR A 510 -1.10 4.39 23.06
C TYR A 510 -1.32 5.08 21.74
N GLY A 511 -1.83 4.34 20.75
CA GLY A 511 -2.20 4.90 19.46
C GLY A 511 -1.03 5.21 18.52
N ALA A 512 0.20 4.81 18.87
CA ALA A 512 1.33 4.90 17.95
C ALA A 512 1.12 3.99 16.74
N ASP A 513 1.43 4.51 15.55
CA ASP A 513 1.39 3.76 14.29
C ASP A 513 2.68 3.95 13.52
N LYS A 514 3.11 2.91 12.81
CA LYS A 514 4.29 2.98 11.93
C LYS A 514 3.94 2.46 10.54
N GLY A 515 4.21 3.29 9.53
CA GLY A 515 4.03 2.93 8.12
C GLY A 515 2.58 2.62 7.71
N LYS A 516 1.60 3.21 8.37
CA LYS A 516 0.17 3.00 8.11
C LYS A 516 -0.35 3.92 7.01
N LEU A 517 -1.40 3.48 6.31
CA LEU A 517 -2.12 4.29 5.34
C LEU A 517 -3.06 5.25 6.07
N VAL A 518 -2.90 6.54 5.78
CA VAL A 518 -3.69 7.63 6.38
C VAL A 518 -4.29 8.47 5.25
N PRO A 519 -5.56 8.86 5.32
CA PRO A 519 -6.13 9.74 4.31
C PRO A 519 -5.56 11.15 4.45
N THR A 520 -5.36 11.83 3.33
CA THR A 520 -5.06 13.25 3.32
C THR A 520 -6.35 14.08 3.33
N ASP A 521 -6.28 15.35 3.69
CA ASP A 521 -7.45 16.25 3.60
C ASP A 521 -8.07 16.27 2.20
N VAL A 522 -7.24 16.21 1.16
CA VAL A 522 -7.71 16.12 -0.22
C VAL A 522 -8.46 14.82 -0.47
N GLY A 523 -7.94 13.71 0.06
CA GLY A 523 -8.61 12.40 -0.02
C GLY A 523 -9.96 12.41 0.67
N ILE A 524 -10.04 12.99 1.87
CA ILE A 524 -11.29 13.11 2.64
C ILE A 524 -12.33 13.95 1.87
N VAL A 525 -11.95 15.14 1.40
CA VAL A 525 -12.87 16.04 0.67
C VAL A 525 -13.36 15.41 -0.64
N VAL A 526 -12.49 14.71 -1.38
CA VAL A 526 -12.89 13.99 -2.59
C VAL A 526 -13.82 12.83 -2.25
N ASN A 527 -13.51 12.07 -1.20
CA ASN A 527 -14.36 10.97 -0.72
C ASN A 527 -15.76 11.49 -0.37
N ASP A 528 -15.85 12.53 0.45
CA ASP A 528 -17.13 13.07 0.92
C ASP A 528 -17.98 13.63 -0.22
N PHE A 529 -17.33 14.28 -1.16
CA PHE A 529 -18.00 14.73 -2.37
C PHE A 529 -18.57 13.55 -3.17
N LEU A 530 -17.77 12.49 -3.36
CA LEU A 530 -18.23 11.32 -4.11
C LEU A 530 -19.32 10.55 -3.35
N VAL A 531 -19.22 10.41 -2.05
CA VAL A 531 -20.26 9.77 -1.20
C VAL A 531 -21.57 10.56 -1.27
N ALA A 532 -21.52 11.90 -1.27
CA ALA A 532 -22.70 12.74 -1.30
C ALA A 532 -23.36 12.81 -2.70
N GLN A 533 -22.55 12.87 -3.78
CA GLN A 533 -23.05 13.11 -5.13
C GLN A 533 -23.13 11.86 -6.01
N PHE A 534 -22.27 10.87 -5.76
CA PHE A 534 -22.14 9.65 -6.55
C PHE A 534 -22.07 8.41 -5.64
N PRO A 535 -23.05 8.19 -4.75
CA PRO A 535 -22.97 7.14 -3.73
C PRO A 535 -22.79 5.73 -4.34
N SER A 536 -23.37 5.44 -5.50
CA SER A 536 -23.22 4.16 -6.20
C SER A 536 -21.77 3.87 -6.60
N ILE A 537 -21.04 4.89 -7.08
CA ILE A 537 -19.65 4.70 -7.54
C ILE A 537 -18.70 4.31 -6.41
N VAL A 538 -18.98 4.74 -5.20
CA VAL A 538 -18.16 4.46 -4.01
C VAL A 538 -18.77 3.39 -3.10
N ASP A 539 -19.87 2.77 -3.52
CA ASP A 539 -20.48 1.66 -2.80
C ASP A 539 -19.63 0.38 -2.92
N TYR A 540 -19.44 -0.31 -1.78
CA TYR A 540 -18.61 -1.51 -1.72
C TYR A 540 -19.22 -2.66 -2.51
N ASN A 541 -20.53 -2.86 -2.35
CA ASN A 541 -21.25 -3.96 -3.01
C ASN A 541 -21.37 -3.73 -4.53
N PHE A 542 -21.58 -2.48 -4.95
CA PHE A 542 -21.62 -2.15 -6.37
C PHE A 542 -20.29 -2.50 -7.04
N THR A 543 -19.15 -2.10 -6.46
CA THR A 543 -17.84 -2.43 -7.04
C THR A 543 -17.61 -3.93 -7.09
N ALA A 544 -18.00 -4.67 -6.06
CA ALA A 544 -17.90 -6.13 -6.02
C ALA A 544 -18.81 -6.80 -7.06
N SER A 545 -20.06 -6.31 -7.24
CA SER A 545 -20.98 -6.86 -8.25
C SER A 545 -20.49 -6.64 -9.68
N VAL A 546 -19.96 -5.45 -9.99
CA VAL A 546 -19.37 -5.18 -11.31
C VAL A 546 -18.17 -6.10 -11.60
N GLU A 547 -17.32 -6.38 -10.62
CA GLU A 547 -16.23 -7.34 -10.80
C GLU A 547 -16.77 -8.76 -11.04
N SER A 548 -17.87 -9.15 -10.38
CA SER A 548 -18.55 -10.44 -10.62
C SER A 548 -19.22 -10.49 -11.99
N GLU A 549 -19.78 -9.38 -12.47
CA GLU A 549 -20.34 -9.30 -13.82
C GLU A 549 -19.25 -9.47 -14.90
N PHE A 550 -18.07 -8.91 -14.69
CA PHE A 550 -16.93 -9.16 -15.57
C PHE A 550 -16.46 -10.62 -15.54
N ASP A 551 -16.60 -11.32 -14.42
CA ASP A 551 -16.32 -12.74 -14.33
C ASP A 551 -17.38 -13.52 -15.14
N THR A 552 -18.66 -13.15 -15.03
CA THR A 552 -19.76 -13.75 -15.83
C THR A 552 -19.58 -13.53 -17.34
N ILE A 553 -19.11 -12.34 -17.77
CA ILE A 553 -18.77 -12.11 -19.19
C ILE A 553 -17.66 -13.06 -19.64
N ALA A 554 -16.62 -13.23 -18.83
CA ALA A 554 -15.50 -14.13 -19.13
C ALA A 554 -15.92 -15.60 -19.27
N GLU A 555 -17.02 -15.99 -18.63
CA GLU A 555 -17.64 -17.32 -18.73
C GLU A 555 -18.65 -17.42 -19.90
N GLY A 556 -18.87 -16.34 -20.65
CA GLY A 556 -19.78 -16.29 -21.79
C GLY A 556 -21.26 -16.07 -21.43
N GLY A 557 -21.55 -15.60 -20.19
CA GLY A 557 -22.91 -15.46 -19.68
C GLY A 557 -23.66 -14.21 -20.16
N ASN A 558 -23.00 -13.06 -20.30
CA ASN A 558 -23.63 -11.76 -20.60
C ASN A 558 -22.88 -10.99 -21.69
N ALA A 559 -23.65 -10.21 -22.49
CA ALA A 559 -23.04 -9.23 -23.39
C ALA A 559 -22.52 -8.01 -22.60
N TRP A 560 -21.24 -7.69 -22.74
CA TRP A 560 -20.60 -6.61 -22.00
C TRP A 560 -21.23 -5.23 -22.26
N THR A 561 -21.73 -4.97 -23.47
CA THR A 561 -22.36 -3.71 -23.85
C THR A 561 -23.66 -3.44 -23.08
N GLY A 562 -24.41 -4.48 -22.72
CA GLY A 562 -25.63 -4.34 -21.92
C GLY A 562 -25.32 -3.86 -20.49
N ILE A 563 -24.26 -4.41 -19.87
CA ILE A 563 -23.81 -4.02 -18.53
C ILE A 563 -23.34 -2.55 -18.53
N ILE A 564 -22.55 -2.16 -19.52
CA ILE A 564 -22.09 -0.77 -19.66
C ILE A 564 -23.26 0.17 -19.93
N GLY A 565 -24.25 -0.25 -20.77
CA GLY A 565 -25.44 0.54 -21.06
C GLY A 565 -26.26 0.84 -19.80
N SER A 566 -26.60 -0.19 -19.03
CA SER A 566 -27.35 -0.01 -17.77
C SER A 566 -26.62 0.89 -16.79
N PHE A 567 -25.30 0.73 -16.66
CA PHE A 567 -24.51 1.62 -15.82
C PHE A 567 -24.53 3.08 -16.30
N TYR A 568 -24.38 3.30 -17.60
CA TYR A 568 -24.32 4.63 -18.21
C TYR A 568 -25.64 5.40 -18.09
N GLU A 569 -26.78 4.71 -18.23
CA GLU A 569 -28.12 5.29 -18.10
C GLU A 569 -28.36 5.92 -16.72
N ASP A 570 -27.82 5.34 -15.66
CA ASP A 570 -27.93 5.87 -14.30
C ASP A 570 -26.82 6.91 -13.97
N PHE A 571 -25.63 6.67 -14.48
CA PHE A 571 -24.44 7.43 -14.13
C PHE A 571 -24.36 8.78 -14.83
N HIS A 572 -24.53 8.82 -16.16
CA HIS A 572 -24.34 10.00 -16.97
C HIS A 572 -25.30 11.17 -16.59
N PRO A 573 -26.61 10.96 -16.40
CA PRO A 573 -27.51 12.04 -15.95
C PRO A 573 -27.10 12.64 -14.61
N THR A 574 -26.54 11.82 -13.70
CA THR A 574 -26.04 12.31 -12.43
C THR A 574 -24.80 13.20 -12.62
N VAL A 575 -23.91 12.84 -13.53
CA VAL A 575 -22.74 13.67 -13.88
C VAL A 575 -23.18 15.01 -14.47
N GLU A 576 -24.13 15.01 -15.39
CA GLU A 576 -24.67 16.25 -15.98
C GLU A 576 -25.32 17.15 -14.93
N ARG A 577 -26.18 16.58 -14.07
CA ARG A 577 -26.83 17.32 -12.98
C ARG A 577 -25.77 17.96 -12.07
N VAL A 578 -24.85 17.18 -11.54
CA VAL A 578 -23.82 17.69 -10.62
C VAL A 578 -22.90 18.70 -11.31
N SER A 579 -22.63 18.53 -12.60
CA SER A 579 -21.79 19.47 -13.37
C SER A 579 -22.46 20.84 -13.56
N THR A 580 -23.78 20.89 -13.66
CA THR A 580 -24.55 22.13 -13.95
C THR A 580 -25.04 22.85 -12.70
N GLU A 581 -25.27 22.13 -11.60
CA GLU A 581 -25.69 22.73 -10.32
C GLU A 581 -24.76 23.86 -9.88
N ARG A 582 -25.31 24.97 -9.40
CA ARG A 582 -24.55 26.02 -8.72
C ARG A 582 -24.55 25.71 -7.22
N SER A 583 -23.36 25.56 -6.65
CA SER A 583 -23.20 25.42 -5.20
C SER A 583 -22.91 26.81 -4.60
N GLU A 584 -23.64 27.18 -3.56
CA GLU A 584 -23.41 28.42 -2.79
C GLU A 584 -22.11 28.33 -1.96
N HIS A 585 -21.70 27.12 -1.56
CA HIS A 585 -20.49 26.88 -0.79
C HIS A 585 -19.47 26.06 -1.58
N ARG A 586 -18.19 26.29 -1.32
CA ARG A 586 -17.11 25.46 -1.86
C ARG A 586 -17.16 24.06 -1.22
N VAL A 587 -17.01 23.04 -2.03
CA VAL A 587 -16.92 21.64 -1.54
C VAL A 587 -15.76 21.53 -0.56
N GLY A 588 -16.01 20.90 0.60
CA GLY A 588 -15.02 20.72 1.65
C GLY A 588 -14.70 21.99 2.45
N GLN A 589 -15.51 23.03 2.36
CA GLN A 589 -15.42 24.19 3.23
C GLN A 589 -16.11 23.89 4.57
N ARG A 590 -15.37 24.08 5.68
CA ARG A 590 -15.89 24.00 7.05
C ARG A 590 -15.76 25.37 7.71
N ILE A 591 -16.88 25.93 8.14
CA ILE A 591 -16.93 27.16 8.93
C ILE A 591 -16.58 26.79 10.36
N LEU A 592 -15.59 27.46 10.95
CA LEU A 592 -15.13 27.23 12.33
C LEU A 592 -15.79 28.17 13.32
N GLY A 593 -16.17 29.36 12.89
CA GLY A 593 -16.76 30.41 13.72
C GLY A 593 -16.34 31.79 13.22
N GLU A 594 -16.34 32.77 14.12
CA GLU A 594 -15.96 34.15 13.85
C GLU A 594 -14.76 34.57 14.68
N GLN A 595 -13.92 35.43 14.12
CA GLN A 595 -12.78 36.03 14.84
C GLN A 595 -13.29 36.96 15.95
N PRO A 596 -12.90 36.74 17.23
CA PRO A 596 -13.26 37.66 18.31
C PRO A 596 -12.82 39.10 18.04
N GLY A 597 -13.70 40.04 18.26
CA GLY A 597 -13.43 41.51 18.11
C GLY A 597 -13.60 42.06 16.70
N THR A 598 -13.54 41.27 15.64
CA THR A 598 -13.77 41.73 14.25
C THR A 598 -15.03 41.18 13.64
N GLY A 599 -15.58 40.03 14.13
CA GLY A 599 -16.74 39.36 13.57
C GLY A 599 -16.48 38.71 12.19
N LEU A 600 -15.24 38.71 11.72
CA LEU A 600 -14.90 38.08 10.44
C LEU A 600 -15.00 36.55 10.51
N GLN A 601 -15.66 35.95 9.53
CA GLN A 601 -15.84 34.53 9.44
C GLN A 601 -14.50 33.80 9.25
N VAL A 602 -14.28 32.75 10.01
CA VAL A 602 -13.13 31.83 9.87
C VAL A 602 -13.62 30.53 9.28
N SER A 603 -13.04 30.12 8.17
CA SER A 603 -13.33 28.84 7.52
C SER A 603 -12.05 28.14 7.07
N VAL A 604 -12.13 26.82 6.88
CA VAL A 604 -11.06 26.01 6.29
C VAL A 604 -11.56 25.30 5.04
N SER A 605 -10.69 25.14 4.05
CA SER A 605 -11.03 24.51 2.78
C SER A 605 -9.78 24.04 2.02
N ILE A 606 -9.99 23.30 0.91
CA ILE A 606 -8.90 22.96 -0.01
C ILE A 606 -8.67 24.14 -0.97
N GLY A 607 -7.50 24.74 -0.89
CA GLY A 607 -7.03 25.75 -1.85
C GLY A 607 -6.22 25.14 -3.00
N ARG A 608 -5.74 26.04 -3.88
CA ARG A 608 -4.90 25.65 -5.03
C ARG A 608 -3.62 24.90 -4.62
N TYR A 609 -3.09 25.24 -3.45
CA TYR A 609 -1.80 24.73 -2.97
C TYR A 609 -1.93 23.72 -1.82
N GLY A 610 -3.14 23.36 -1.41
CA GLY A 610 -3.43 22.44 -0.32
C GLY A 610 -4.45 22.97 0.68
N PRO A 611 -4.58 22.34 1.85
CA PRO A 611 -5.45 22.77 2.92
C PRO A 611 -5.10 24.19 3.40
N MET A 612 -6.10 25.03 3.61
CA MET A 612 -5.91 26.43 4.04
C MET A 612 -7.05 26.89 4.93
N ALA A 613 -6.72 27.81 5.85
CA ALA A 613 -7.66 28.63 6.57
C ALA A 613 -7.92 29.94 5.81
N GLN A 614 -9.15 30.42 5.86
CA GLN A 614 -9.59 31.68 5.31
C GLN A 614 -10.22 32.51 6.44
N LEU A 615 -9.79 33.76 6.54
CA LEU A 615 -10.34 34.77 7.44
C LEU A 615 -11.05 35.84 6.61
N GLY A 616 -12.33 36.02 6.85
CA GLY A 616 -13.22 36.87 6.06
C GLY A 616 -13.76 36.21 4.79
N THR A 617 -14.76 36.83 4.20
CA THR A 617 -15.45 36.41 2.98
C THR A 617 -15.19 37.38 1.83
N ALA A 618 -15.69 37.06 0.64
CA ALA A 618 -15.62 38.00 -0.50
C ALA A 618 -16.59 39.19 -0.38
N GLU A 619 -17.54 39.10 0.53
CA GLU A 619 -18.58 40.12 0.78
C GLU A 619 -18.13 41.14 1.84
N ASP A 620 -17.07 40.86 2.59
CA ASP A 620 -16.52 41.76 3.60
C ASP A 620 -15.80 42.95 2.95
N GLU A 621 -15.77 44.11 3.65
CA GLU A 621 -15.05 45.31 3.18
C GLU A 621 -13.56 45.04 2.95
N GLN A 622 -12.97 44.13 3.74
CA GLN A 622 -11.57 43.72 3.62
C GLN A 622 -11.46 42.46 2.79
N LYS A 623 -10.44 42.42 1.92
CA LYS A 623 -10.13 41.17 1.18
C LYS A 623 -9.82 40.03 2.12
N PRO A 624 -10.39 38.84 1.86
CA PRO A 624 -10.11 37.66 2.71
C PRO A 624 -8.63 37.35 2.76
N ARG A 625 -8.15 37.00 3.95
CA ARG A 625 -6.78 36.52 4.19
C ARG A 625 -6.77 34.99 4.14
N PHE A 626 -5.65 34.42 3.70
CA PHE A 626 -5.47 32.97 3.58
C PHE A 626 -4.17 32.55 4.26
N ALA A 627 -4.22 31.43 5.02
CA ALA A 627 -3.06 30.79 5.64
C ALA A 627 -3.11 29.28 5.37
N SER A 628 -1.97 28.69 5.00
CA SER A 628 -1.88 27.21 4.84
C SER A 628 -1.89 26.52 6.19
N LEU A 629 -2.58 25.37 6.30
CA LEU A 629 -2.50 24.52 7.48
C LEU A 629 -1.06 24.00 7.64
N GLN A 630 -0.68 23.75 8.88
CA GLN A 630 0.63 23.21 9.24
C GLN A 630 0.64 21.66 9.16
N SER A 631 1.83 21.09 9.17
CA SER A 631 2.00 19.63 9.27
C SER A 631 1.36 19.10 10.54
N GLY A 632 0.52 18.07 10.44
CA GLY A 632 -0.21 17.50 11.56
C GLY A 632 -1.59 18.11 11.82
N GLN A 633 -1.92 19.26 11.23
CA GLN A 633 -3.28 19.82 11.23
C GLN A 633 -4.10 19.26 10.08
N SER A 634 -5.40 19.07 10.28
CA SER A 634 -6.32 18.60 9.25
C SER A 634 -7.58 19.46 9.19
N LEU A 635 -8.24 19.50 8.03
CA LEU A 635 -9.51 20.20 7.85
C LEU A 635 -10.61 19.71 8.78
N GLU A 636 -10.59 18.41 9.14
CA GLU A 636 -11.62 17.80 10.01
C GLU A 636 -11.46 18.18 11.47
N THR A 637 -10.23 18.30 11.97
CA THR A 637 -9.95 18.40 13.41
C THR A 637 -9.51 19.79 13.87
N ILE A 638 -9.03 20.65 12.98
CA ILE A 638 -8.53 21.99 13.35
C ILE A 638 -9.62 22.80 14.06
N THR A 639 -9.27 23.44 15.16
CA THR A 639 -10.15 24.31 15.96
C THR A 639 -10.12 25.76 15.45
N LEU A 640 -11.07 26.57 15.90
CA LEU A 640 -11.09 28.01 15.58
C LEU A 640 -9.83 28.70 16.07
N GLU A 641 -9.35 28.39 17.28
CA GLU A 641 -8.17 29.00 17.90
C GLU A 641 -6.91 28.64 17.12
N GLU A 642 -6.74 27.36 16.73
CA GLU A 642 -5.62 26.92 15.91
C GLU A 642 -5.64 27.59 14.53
N ALA A 643 -6.81 27.72 13.91
CA ALA A 643 -6.94 28.37 12.61
C ALA A 643 -6.62 29.88 12.68
N LEU A 644 -7.03 30.55 13.75
CA LEU A 644 -6.72 31.97 13.96
C LEU A 644 -5.21 32.19 14.15
N SER A 645 -4.53 31.31 14.88
CA SER A 645 -3.09 31.41 15.09
C SER A 645 -2.26 31.34 13.80
N LEU A 646 -2.78 30.68 12.74
CA LEU A 646 -2.10 30.63 11.44
C LEU A 646 -1.98 32.01 10.77
N PHE A 647 -2.86 32.96 11.12
CA PHE A 647 -2.83 34.32 10.58
C PHE A 647 -1.84 35.26 11.28
N ASP A 648 -1.19 34.79 12.36
CA ASP A 648 -0.10 35.50 13.02
C ASP A 648 1.20 35.44 12.19
N LEU A 649 1.28 34.54 11.21
CA LEU A 649 2.39 34.46 10.26
C LEU A 649 2.11 35.35 9.02
N PRO A 650 3.12 36.02 8.44
CA PRO A 650 4.53 36.04 8.84
C PRO A 650 4.78 36.85 10.11
N LYS A 651 5.61 36.33 11.02
CA LYS A 651 5.96 36.93 12.32
C LYS A 651 7.43 37.32 12.37
N VAL A 652 7.73 38.55 12.79
CA VAL A 652 9.10 38.96 13.10
C VAL A 652 9.39 38.50 14.51
N ILE A 653 10.43 37.66 14.68
CA ILE A 653 10.80 37.02 15.96
C ILE A 653 12.02 37.65 16.60
N GLY A 654 12.67 38.61 15.96
CA GLY A 654 13.84 39.31 16.43
C GLY A 654 14.73 39.80 15.30
N GLU A 655 15.97 40.15 15.61
CA GLU A 655 16.98 40.63 14.65
C GLU A 655 18.25 39.79 14.74
N TYR A 656 18.91 39.59 13.61
CA TYR A 656 20.24 38.97 13.55
C TYR A 656 21.10 39.73 12.54
N GLU A 657 22.34 40.08 12.94
CA GLU A 657 23.25 40.89 12.13
C GLU A 657 22.64 42.24 11.65
N GLY A 658 21.76 42.86 12.46
CA GLY A 658 21.10 44.13 12.13
C GLY A 658 19.94 44.03 11.15
N GLU A 659 19.49 42.82 10.84
CA GLU A 659 18.36 42.55 9.92
C GLU A 659 17.26 41.69 10.57
N PRO A 660 15.99 41.90 10.25
CA PRO A 660 14.89 41.19 10.89
C PRO A 660 14.83 39.71 10.49
N LEU A 661 14.60 38.87 11.49
CA LEU A 661 14.28 37.45 11.33
C LEU A 661 12.77 37.31 11.21
N THR A 662 12.32 36.83 10.08
CA THR A 662 10.87 36.62 9.82
C THR A 662 10.58 35.15 9.63
N VAL A 663 9.69 34.60 10.46
CA VAL A 663 9.13 33.26 10.28
C VAL A 663 7.89 33.35 9.40
N ALA A 664 7.77 32.45 8.42
CA ALA A 664 6.63 32.41 7.53
C ALA A 664 6.41 31.00 6.97
N ASN A 665 5.21 30.73 6.50
CA ASN A 665 4.89 29.52 5.73
C ASN A 665 5.04 29.76 4.23
N GLY A 666 5.76 28.88 3.55
CA GLY A 666 5.98 28.93 2.11
C GLY A 666 5.50 27.68 1.40
N ARG A 667 5.61 27.68 0.05
CA ARG A 667 5.22 26.54 -0.80
C ARG A 667 5.90 25.22 -0.42
N PHE A 668 7.08 25.28 0.17
CA PHE A 668 7.90 24.12 0.55
C PHE A 668 7.92 23.84 2.08
N GLY A 669 7.01 24.48 2.81
CA GLY A 669 6.90 24.38 4.26
C GLY A 669 7.33 25.66 4.98
N PRO A 670 7.35 25.65 6.33
CA PRO A 670 7.74 26.80 7.14
C PRO A 670 9.23 27.12 7.00
N TYR A 671 9.57 28.41 7.06
CA TYR A 671 10.93 28.89 6.92
C TYR A 671 11.20 30.15 7.75
N VAL A 672 12.47 30.36 8.08
CA VAL A 672 12.98 31.64 8.55
C VAL A 672 13.57 32.40 7.36
N ARG A 673 13.19 33.65 7.21
CA ARG A 673 13.79 34.57 6.24
C ARG A 673 14.76 35.49 6.98
N HIS A 674 16.00 35.54 6.52
CA HIS A 674 17.02 36.49 6.95
C HIS A 674 17.70 37.09 5.72
N LYS A 675 17.69 38.43 5.60
CA LYS A 675 18.11 39.14 4.38
C LYS A 675 17.36 38.59 3.15
N ALA A 676 18.08 38.18 2.12
CA ALA A 676 17.50 37.60 0.89
C ALA A 676 17.49 36.07 0.89
N LYS A 677 17.87 35.40 2.00
CA LYS A 677 17.95 33.95 2.10
C LYS A 677 16.77 33.37 2.91
N TYR A 678 16.41 32.13 2.54
CA TYR A 678 15.33 31.36 3.16
C TYR A 678 15.90 30.10 3.79
N TYR A 679 15.60 29.83 5.05
CA TYR A 679 16.10 28.69 5.83
C TYR A 679 14.88 27.86 6.26
N SER A 680 14.71 26.66 5.67
CA SER A 680 13.59 25.78 6.01
C SER A 680 13.66 25.33 7.46
N LEU A 681 12.57 25.47 8.18
CA LEU A 681 12.44 24.94 9.54
C LEU A 681 12.42 23.39 9.51
N PRO A 682 13.00 22.72 10.52
CA PRO A 682 12.81 21.29 10.72
C PRO A 682 11.32 20.93 10.82
N LYS A 683 10.98 19.67 10.46
CA LYS A 683 9.58 19.22 10.44
C LYS A 683 8.92 19.14 11.82
N ASP A 684 9.74 19.02 12.84
CA ASP A 684 9.38 18.92 14.25
C ASP A 684 9.34 20.30 14.97
N MET A 685 9.67 21.37 14.26
CA MET A 685 9.65 22.73 14.81
C MET A 685 8.40 23.49 14.36
N ASP A 686 7.55 23.85 15.31
CA ASP A 686 6.38 24.71 15.05
C ASP A 686 6.80 26.15 14.74
N PRO A 687 6.42 26.70 13.57
CA PRO A 687 6.77 28.07 13.20
C PRO A 687 6.17 29.15 14.11
N LEU A 688 5.08 28.89 14.81
CA LEU A 688 4.44 29.84 15.72
C LEU A 688 5.21 30.02 17.02
N SER A 689 5.85 28.94 17.47
CA SER A 689 6.66 28.89 18.70
C SER A 689 8.16 29.10 18.48
N CYS A 690 8.61 29.26 17.22
CA CYS A 690 10.02 29.45 16.90
C CYS A 690 10.60 30.68 17.56
N THR A 691 11.68 30.53 18.35
CA THR A 691 12.35 31.63 19.03
C THR A 691 13.46 32.21 18.15
N GLN A 692 13.93 33.43 18.54
CA GLN A 692 15.06 34.09 17.88
C GLN A 692 16.32 33.24 17.93
N GLU A 693 16.60 32.63 19.09
CA GLU A 693 17.78 31.79 19.31
C GLU A 693 17.78 30.56 18.42
N GLN A 694 16.62 29.89 18.30
CA GLN A 694 16.46 28.73 17.42
C GLN A 694 16.66 29.10 15.96
N ALA A 695 16.12 30.24 15.51
CA ALA A 695 16.32 30.74 14.17
C ALA A 695 17.79 31.06 13.87
N ILE A 696 18.50 31.69 14.79
CA ILE A 696 19.93 31.98 14.65
C ILE A 696 20.73 30.67 14.58
N GLN A 697 20.44 29.72 15.46
CA GLN A 697 21.09 28.41 15.44
C GLN A 697 20.90 27.71 14.10
N LEU A 698 19.68 27.69 13.58
CA LEU A 698 19.36 27.10 12.27
C LEU A 698 20.19 27.75 11.14
N ILE A 699 20.33 29.09 11.16
CA ILE A 699 21.11 29.82 10.18
C ILE A 699 22.60 29.44 10.29
N GLN A 700 23.13 29.38 11.49
CA GLN A 700 24.52 29.01 11.74
C GLN A 700 24.85 27.59 11.35
N GLU A 701 23.99 26.63 11.70
CA GLU A 701 24.11 25.23 11.27
C GLU A 701 24.11 25.07 9.75
N LYS A 702 23.24 25.82 9.06
CA LYS A 702 23.19 25.84 7.62
C LYS A 702 24.44 26.40 6.97
N HIS A 703 24.96 27.50 7.51
CA HIS A 703 26.25 28.08 7.08
C HIS A 703 27.40 27.11 7.30
N ALA A 704 27.51 26.51 8.50
CA ALA A 704 28.52 25.51 8.80
C ALA A 704 28.44 24.26 7.88
N SER A 705 27.22 23.85 7.54
CA SER A 705 27.00 22.76 6.59
C SER A 705 27.39 23.15 5.15
N GLU A 706 27.10 24.39 4.74
CA GLU A 706 27.51 24.92 3.44
C GLU A 706 29.05 25.04 3.33
N GLU A 707 29.74 25.43 4.40
CA GLU A 707 31.19 25.48 4.47
C GLU A 707 31.79 24.07 4.42
N LYS A 708 31.29 23.14 5.21
CA LYS A 708 31.75 21.74 5.20
C LYS A 708 31.56 21.06 3.86
N SER A 709 30.54 21.44 3.11
CA SER A 709 30.28 20.89 1.76
C SER A 709 31.24 21.45 0.71
N LEU A 710 31.97 22.52 0.96
CA LEU A 710 32.87 23.17 0.05
C LEU A 710 34.22 22.43 0.00
N LEU A 711 34.47 21.73 -1.12
CA LEU A 711 35.72 20.98 -1.31
C LEU A 711 36.80 21.80 -1.97
N LYS A 712 36.46 22.67 -2.93
CA LYS A 712 37.43 23.50 -3.67
C LYS A 712 36.79 24.78 -4.19
N THR A 713 37.56 25.88 -4.15
CA THR A 713 37.29 27.16 -4.83
C THR A 713 38.42 27.49 -5.78
N PHE A 714 38.16 28.33 -6.77
CA PHE A 714 39.14 28.73 -7.74
C PHE A 714 39.40 30.25 -7.67
N ALA A 715 40.65 30.62 -7.68
CA ALA A 715 41.05 32.03 -7.59
C ALA A 715 40.70 32.84 -8.85
N GLU A 716 40.57 32.15 -9.96
CA GLU A 716 40.24 32.71 -11.28
C GLU A 716 38.76 33.13 -11.38
N ASP A 717 37.88 32.40 -10.69
CA ASP A 717 36.42 32.71 -10.65
C ASP A 717 35.81 32.15 -9.37
N ALA A 718 35.45 33.04 -8.45
CA ALA A 718 34.87 32.70 -7.16
C ALA A 718 33.46 32.06 -7.25
N GLU A 719 32.78 32.21 -8.39
CA GLU A 719 31.48 31.55 -8.63
C GLU A 719 31.61 30.07 -8.96
N LEU A 720 32.82 29.62 -9.33
CA LEU A 720 33.13 28.23 -9.57
C LEU A 720 33.53 27.54 -8.27
N GLN A 721 32.73 26.57 -7.84
CA GLN A 721 32.94 25.83 -6.59
C GLN A 721 32.73 24.33 -6.80
N ILE A 722 33.57 23.51 -6.20
CA ILE A 722 33.34 22.07 -6.08
C ILE A 722 32.80 21.82 -4.66
N ARG A 723 31.69 21.12 -4.58
CA ARG A 723 30.98 20.84 -3.33
C ARG A 723 30.66 19.35 -3.20
N ASP A 724 30.65 18.86 -1.99
CA ASP A 724 30.13 17.52 -1.68
C ASP A 724 28.61 17.58 -1.53
N GLY A 725 27.91 16.64 -2.16
CA GLY A 725 26.47 16.57 -2.17
C GLY A 725 25.95 15.16 -1.88
N ARG A 726 24.65 15.03 -1.59
CA ARG A 726 23.98 13.75 -1.28
C ARG A 726 24.26 12.61 -2.27
N PHE A 727 24.58 12.93 -3.54
CA PHE A 727 24.85 11.97 -4.61
C PHE A 727 26.33 11.95 -5.02
N GLY A 728 27.21 12.48 -4.16
CA GLY A 728 28.64 12.64 -4.40
C GLY A 728 29.03 14.05 -4.85
N PRO A 729 30.34 14.30 -5.06
CA PRO A 729 30.86 15.60 -5.40
C PRO A 729 30.29 16.15 -6.71
N TYR A 730 29.99 17.45 -6.72
CA TYR A 730 29.46 18.16 -7.88
C TYR A 730 30.07 19.57 -7.98
N MET A 731 30.06 20.13 -9.16
CA MET A 731 30.51 21.47 -9.43
C MET A 731 29.32 22.42 -9.52
N LYS A 732 29.41 23.57 -8.84
CA LYS A 732 28.46 24.67 -8.89
C LYS A 732 29.06 25.84 -9.63
N TYR A 733 28.39 26.33 -10.69
CA TYR A 733 28.87 27.48 -11.47
C TYR A 733 27.69 28.27 -12.04
N LYS A 734 27.67 29.60 -11.84
CA LYS A 734 26.62 30.52 -12.32
C LYS A 734 25.17 30.01 -12.13
N GLY A 735 24.90 29.48 -10.93
CA GLY A 735 23.59 28.97 -10.56
C GLY A 735 23.25 27.59 -11.15
N GLY A 736 24.13 26.96 -11.93
CA GLY A 736 24.04 25.60 -12.45
C GLY A 736 24.80 24.58 -11.59
N ASN A 737 24.27 23.34 -11.50
CA ASN A 737 24.98 22.21 -10.90
C ASN A 737 25.41 21.24 -12.00
N TYR A 738 26.69 20.87 -12.02
CA TYR A 738 27.31 20.01 -13.00
C TYR A 738 27.89 18.78 -12.30
N LYS A 739 27.59 17.62 -12.84
CA LYS A 739 28.04 16.34 -12.29
C LYS A 739 29.50 16.11 -12.67
N LEU A 740 30.32 15.73 -11.68
CA LEU A 740 31.70 15.34 -11.93
C LEU A 740 31.79 13.88 -12.40
N PRO A 741 32.78 13.52 -13.27
CA PRO A 741 33.09 12.14 -13.62
C PRO A 741 33.40 11.32 -12.35
N LYS A 742 33.03 10.03 -12.35
CA LYS A 742 33.17 9.18 -11.16
C LYS A 742 34.61 8.85 -10.79
N ASP A 743 35.53 8.92 -11.75
CA ASP A 743 36.93 8.45 -11.61
C ASP A 743 37.91 9.60 -11.41
N VAL A 744 37.45 10.82 -11.13
CA VAL A 744 38.27 12.00 -10.96
C VAL A 744 38.21 12.49 -9.53
N ASP A 745 39.38 12.70 -8.88
CA ASP A 745 39.46 13.34 -7.57
C ASP A 745 39.01 14.81 -7.66
N PRO A 746 37.96 15.20 -6.93
CA PRO A 746 37.43 16.57 -6.95
C PRO A 746 38.47 17.65 -6.61
N GLN A 747 39.46 17.32 -5.79
CA GLN A 747 40.50 18.26 -5.36
C GLN A 747 41.58 18.45 -6.42
N SER A 748 41.80 17.50 -7.34
CA SER A 748 42.83 17.55 -8.40
C SER A 748 42.41 18.37 -9.63
N LEU A 749 41.12 18.65 -9.83
CA LEU A 749 40.60 19.37 -11.00
C LEU A 749 41.15 20.80 -11.09
N SER A 750 41.69 21.19 -12.24
CA SER A 750 42.06 22.56 -12.55
C SER A 750 40.84 23.41 -12.95
N TYR A 751 41.01 24.74 -12.97
CA TYR A 751 40.00 25.66 -13.51
C TYR A 751 39.62 25.32 -14.97
N GLU A 752 40.61 25.01 -15.77
CA GLU A 752 40.42 24.65 -17.20
C GLU A 752 39.62 23.35 -17.36
N ASP A 753 39.91 22.34 -16.55
CA ASP A 753 39.14 21.08 -16.54
C ASP A 753 37.67 21.30 -16.18
N CYS A 754 37.42 22.13 -15.18
CA CYS A 754 36.08 22.50 -14.77
C CYS A 754 35.31 23.24 -15.87
N MET A 755 35.97 24.20 -16.55
CA MET A 755 35.36 24.94 -17.64
C MET A 755 35.06 24.04 -18.85
N LYS A 756 35.89 23.04 -19.11
CA LYS A 756 35.63 22.02 -20.14
C LYS A 756 34.37 21.21 -19.80
N ILE A 757 34.20 20.76 -18.58
CA ILE A 757 32.97 20.07 -18.11
C ILE A 757 31.75 20.96 -18.31
N VAL A 758 31.85 22.27 -18.01
CA VAL A 758 30.74 23.21 -18.26
C VAL A 758 30.38 23.32 -19.73
N SER A 759 31.38 23.36 -20.61
CA SER A 759 31.16 23.50 -22.04
C SER A 759 30.62 22.24 -22.73
N GLU A 760 30.98 21.07 -22.20
CA GLU A 760 30.51 19.75 -22.69
C GLU A 760 29.14 19.34 -22.12
N ALA A 761 28.64 20.04 -21.10
CA ALA A 761 27.36 19.73 -20.50
C ALA A 761 26.20 20.04 -21.45
N PRO A 762 25.22 19.10 -21.64
CA PRO A 762 24.07 19.36 -22.50
C PRO A 762 23.30 20.59 -22.04
N ALA A 763 23.05 21.52 -22.95
CA ALA A 763 22.33 22.76 -22.65
C ALA A 763 20.96 22.43 -22.02
N LYS A 764 20.75 22.82 -20.77
CA LYS A 764 19.42 22.72 -20.15
C LYS A 764 18.46 23.63 -20.92
N PRO A 765 17.25 23.16 -21.32
CA PRO A 765 16.28 24.01 -21.97
C PRO A 765 15.97 25.19 -21.04
N ALA A 766 16.14 26.40 -21.54
CA ALA A 766 15.91 27.64 -20.82
C ALA A 766 14.50 27.61 -20.21
N ARG A 767 14.39 27.70 -18.90
CA ARG A 767 13.12 27.97 -18.21
C ARG A 767 12.58 29.29 -18.73
N LYS A 768 11.54 29.25 -19.58
CA LYS A 768 10.80 30.45 -19.99
C LYS A 768 10.31 31.16 -18.73
N SER A 769 10.93 32.27 -18.38
CA SER A 769 10.41 33.20 -17.42
C SER A 769 9.07 33.71 -17.97
N SER A 770 7.97 33.45 -17.28
CA SER A 770 6.68 34.06 -17.61
C SER A 770 6.76 35.54 -17.22
N ALA A 771 7.27 36.36 -18.15
CA ALA A 771 7.10 37.81 -18.06
C ALA A 771 5.60 38.11 -18.13
N ARG A 772 5.08 38.66 -17.03
CA ARG A 772 3.75 39.25 -16.99
C ARG A 772 3.63 40.34 -18.10
N LYS A 773 2.93 40.00 -19.17
CA LYS A 773 2.44 41.01 -20.10
C LYS A 773 1.36 41.82 -19.38
N GLY A 774 1.65 43.11 -19.14
CA GLY A 774 0.70 44.09 -18.64
C GLY A 774 -0.49 44.17 -19.61
N THR A 775 -1.69 44.07 -19.06
CA THR A 775 -2.96 44.33 -19.74
C THR A 775 -3.04 45.80 -20.05
N THR A 776 -2.82 46.18 -21.31
CA THR A 776 -3.24 47.48 -21.85
C THR A 776 -4.76 47.43 -22.06
N THR A 777 -5.44 48.29 -21.36
CA THR A 777 -6.85 48.67 -21.53
C THR A 777 -7.13 49.06 -22.97
N ARG A 778 -7.91 48.27 -23.68
CA ARG A 778 -8.51 48.68 -24.95
C ARG A 778 -9.93 49.19 -24.72
N GLY A 779 -10.10 50.50 -24.95
CA GLY A 779 -11.36 51.22 -24.83
C GLY A 779 -12.46 50.63 -25.73
N ARG A 780 -13.63 50.56 -25.16
CA ARG A 780 -14.90 50.23 -25.81
C ARG A 780 -15.32 51.40 -26.71
N LYS A 781 -15.26 51.25 -28.02
CA LYS A 781 -16.01 52.09 -28.96
C LYS A 781 -17.36 51.44 -29.24
N SER A 782 -18.41 52.14 -28.89
CA SER A 782 -19.80 51.94 -29.30
C SER A 782 -19.97 52.19 -30.79
N LYS A 783 -20.67 51.32 -31.51
CA LYS A 783 -21.50 51.72 -32.65
C LYS A 783 -22.63 50.69 -32.86
N ALA A 784 -23.81 51.27 -32.87
CA ALA A 784 -25.08 50.95 -33.51
C ALA A 784 -25.50 49.47 -33.59
#